data_11bfc15cf02ef22228113af849c23990
#
_entry.id   11bfc15cf02ef22228113af849c23990
#
_cell.length_a   1.000
_cell.length_b   1.000
_cell.length_c   1.000
_cell.angle_alpha   90.00
_cell.angle_beta   90.00
_cell.angle_gamma   90.00
#
_symmetry.space_group_name_H-M   'P 1'
#
loop_
_entity.id
_entity.type
_entity.pdbx_description
1 polymer ?
#
loop_
_entity_poly.entity_id
_entity_poly.type
_entity_poly.pdbx_seq_one_letter_code
_entity_poly.pdbx_strand_id
1 'polypeptide(L)'
;MSEYLHIIIWFFLIEALSFISVPFIRSAGNRLADGGYSVSRALGIMLVTYLSWIFSYILGFSFTAVLIAFFLLCSVSIFLYRKQKFFPGRKVLVVNELVFASGFFFFLLVRTYLPEIYRHEKFMDFAFLNAVIRASSFPPQDPWFAGGLMDFYYYFGYLSVAVFGKLSAVKPSILFNLAVALTFALSLNAFFGMGYNLTRGKIRYGILTAVFGMLLGNLQGLIEFVSVYIRHEQALGGYYWSSSRVIPFTINEFPYFSFIHGDLHSHMLAIPFQLLVLAFLLNMHFRKNEDSIFENSLALLMFSMSLGFLFPFNSWDFPVYFGLAFLVIFAFYCGDYVHNRNLFAAVAKFSNSMIFISIFSFLPYLLFYLDFNPQAAGGFDFVLPELRTETDRFLILFGLFLFLVFSFLITRLDSRRKIVFFVLLAGVSALLSKAWSIPLLAVLLPVFVFSLLLFLKDIPERSASGFVYLLISAASFIALLCEVIFLDDPISGEFARMNTVFKFYMHLWIFLAISAAYSYYDLNSHYAARSGNRKTLKQFVKKGWSVILVILIICCAIFPAVSTVTRIKEMNAEPSLDGMEYMRELERGDYNAIRWMQENIKGSPVILETSEDDSSYSYACRVSSNTGIPAVIGWARHERFWGRDHEEVKKRIGDVSLIYSTGSEEEAIELIEKYNVTYVYIGTLERQVYDVNTKKFENKAYFEPVYEGSATIYKLKKKP
;
A
#
# COMPACT_ATOMS: atom_id res chain seq x y z
N MET A 1 -12.18 27.47 4.45
CA MET A 1 -12.96 26.80 3.37
C MET A 1 -13.71 25.66 4.05
N SER A 2 -14.98 25.39 3.73
CA SER A 2 -15.69 24.27 4.34
C SER A 2 -15.13 22.94 3.89
N GLU A 3 -15.18 21.90 4.73
CA GLU A 3 -14.72 20.54 4.38
C GLU A 3 -15.39 20.02 3.11
N TYR A 4 -16.67 20.34 2.92
CA TYR A 4 -17.42 19.98 1.70
C TYR A 4 -16.79 20.51 0.41
N LEU A 5 -16.27 21.73 0.43
CA LEU A 5 -15.62 22.30 -0.74
C LEU A 5 -14.29 21.59 -1.05
N HIS A 6 -13.54 21.17 -0.03
CA HIS A 6 -12.34 20.36 -0.20
C HIS A 6 -12.65 19.00 -0.87
N ILE A 7 -13.71 18.31 -0.43
CA ILE A 7 -14.18 17.06 -1.02
C ILE A 7 -14.51 17.24 -2.50
N ILE A 8 -15.25 18.31 -2.84
CA ILE A 8 -15.65 18.60 -4.21
C ILE A 8 -14.42 18.88 -5.10
N ILE A 9 -13.50 19.74 -4.65
CA ILE A 9 -12.27 20.06 -5.38
C ILE A 9 -11.46 18.78 -5.64
N TRP A 10 -11.29 17.94 -4.62
CA TRP A 10 -10.55 16.68 -4.74
C TRP A 10 -11.19 15.74 -5.74
N PHE A 11 -12.49 15.53 -5.65
CA PHE A 11 -13.22 14.66 -6.56
C PHE A 11 -13.03 15.12 -8.03
N PHE A 12 -13.19 16.41 -8.30
CA PHE A 12 -12.99 16.94 -9.66
C PHE A 12 -11.54 16.86 -10.14
N LEU A 13 -10.55 17.07 -9.27
CA LEU A 13 -9.13 16.90 -9.63
C LEU A 13 -8.82 15.45 -10.02
N ILE A 14 -9.36 14.48 -9.29
CA ILE A 14 -9.16 13.06 -9.56
C ILE A 14 -9.83 12.67 -10.87
N GLU A 15 -11.06 13.14 -11.11
CA GLU A 15 -11.75 12.90 -12.38
C GLU A 15 -11.04 13.56 -13.56
N ALA A 16 -10.51 14.75 -13.40
CA ALA A 16 -9.69 15.39 -14.43
C ALA A 16 -8.47 14.53 -14.77
N LEU A 17 -7.74 14.01 -13.76
CA LEU A 17 -6.61 13.11 -13.99
C LEU A 17 -7.03 11.80 -14.65
N SER A 18 -8.22 11.26 -14.32
CA SER A 18 -8.79 10.10 -15.00
C SER A 18 -8.90 10.32 -16.49
N PHE A 19 -9.58 11.40 -16.90
CA PHE A 19 -9.77 11.74 -18.33
C PHE A 19 -8.46 12.10 -19.04
N ILE A 20 -7.57 12.81 -18.38
CA ILE A 20 -6.24 13.16 -18.91
C ILE A 20 -5.43 11.90 -19.20
N SER A 21 -5.55 10.84 -18.39
CA SER A 21 -4.77 9.62 -18.56
C SER A 21 -5.35 8.61 -19.56
N VAL A 22 -6.61 8.79 -20.02
CA VAL A 22 -7.26 7.89 -21.00
C VAL A 22 -6.42 7.63 -22.26
N PRO A 23 -5.83 8.61 -22.94
CA PRO A 23 -5.02 8.35 -24.14
C PRO A 23 -3.75 7.53 -23.85
N PHE A 24 -3.15 7.70 -22.67
CA PHE A 24 -1.98 6.91 -22.26
C PHE A 24 -2.35 5.48 -21.98
N ILE A 25 -3.43 5.26 -21.20
CA ILE A 25 -3.87 3.92 -20.82
C ILE A 25 -4.42 3.14 -22.03
N ARG A 26 -5.03 3.81 -22.98
CA ARG A 26 -5.53 3.17 -24.21
C ARG A 26 -4.44 2.47 -25.00
N SER A 27 -3.30 3.10 -25.12
CA SER A 27 -2.14 2.51 -25.79
C SER A 27 -1.71 1.20 -25.10
N ALA A 28 -1.85 1.14 -23.79
CA ALA A 28 -1.41 0.02 -22.97
C ALA A 28 -2.54 -0.98 -22.63
N GLY A 29 -3.81 -0.59 -22.76
CA GLY A 29 -4.98 -1.38 -22.37
C GLY A 29 -5.89 -1.85 -23.53
N ASN A 30 -5.40 -1.83 -24.76
CA ASN A 30 -6.19 -2.06 -25.97
C ASN A 30 -6.85 -3.46 -26.06
N ARG A 31 -6.38 -4.45 -25.31
CA ARG A 31 -6.95 -5.82 -25.26
C ARG A 31 -7.86 -6.03 -24.05
N LEU A 32 -7.92 -5.04 -23.13
CA LEU A 32 -8.82 -5.09 -21.99
C LEU A 32 -10.25 -4.70 -22.40
N ALA A 33 -11.24 -5.33 -21.79
CA ALA A 33 -12.67 -5.10 -22.10
C ALA A 33 -13.12 -3.68 -21.73
N ASP A 34 -12.48 -3.05 -20.73
CA ASP A 34 -12.72 -1.67 -20.34
C ASP A 34 -11.72 -0.67 -20.97
N GLY A 35 -10.80 -1.16 -21.80
CA GLY A 35 -9.73 -0.35 -22.38
C GLY A 35 -8.72 0.19 -21.37
N GLY A 36 -8.68 -0.38 -20.16
CA GLY A 36 -7.84 0.04 -19.03
C GLY A 36 -8.43 1.18 -18.20
N TYR A 37 -9.68 1.58 -18.45
CA TYR A 37 -10.29 2.75 -17.79
C TYR A 37 -10.35 2.61 -16.25
N SER A 38 -10.56 1.41 -15.72
CA SER A 38 -10.60 1.14 -14.28
C SER A 38 -9.32 1.52 -13.52
N VAL A 39 -8.18 1.58 -14.20
CA VAL A 39 -6.87 1.95 -13.62
C VAL A 39 -6.35 3.29 -14.14
N SER A 40 -7.15 4.03 -14.91
CA SER A 40 -6.75 5.32 -15.50
C SER A 40 -6.40 6.37 -14.45
N ARG A 41 -7.16 6.44 -13.34
CA ARG A 41 -6.90 7.36 -12.22
C ARG A 41 -5.55 7.09 -11.56
N ALA A 42 -5.22 5.83 -11.31
CA ALA A 42 -3.92 5.45 -10.74
C ALA A 42 -2.77 5.85 -11.68
N LEU A 43 -2.91 5.62 -13.00
CA LEU A 43 -1.93 6.07 -13.99
C LEU A 43 -1.78 7.59 -14.00
N GLY A 44 -2.88 8.34 -13.96
CA GLY A 44 -2.86 9.80 -13.92
C GLY A 44 -2.14 10.35 -12.68
N ILE A 45 -2.41 9.77 -11.52
CA ILE A 45 -1.74 10.12 -10.26
C ILE A 45 -0.24 9.83 -10.36
N MET A 46 0.13 8.65 -10.85
CA MET A 46 1.54 8.28 -11.07
C MET A 46 2.26 9.29 -11.96
N LEU A 47 1.66 9.64 -13.11
CA LEU A 47 2.28 10.54 -14.08
C LEU A 47 2.44 11.96 -13.55
N VAL A 48 1.41 12.51 -12.89
CA VAL A 48 1.51 13.87 -12.33
C VAL A 48 2.50 13.90 -11.14
N THR A 49 2.54 12.86 -10.33
CA THR A 49 3.50 12.71 -9.22
C THR A 49 4.93 12.68 -9.76
N TYR A 50 5.20 11.83 -10.75
CA TYR A 50 6.51 11.71 -11.37
C TYR A 50 6.98 13.03 -12.00
N LEU A 51 6.13 13.69 -12.78
CA LEU A 51 6.47 14.97 -13.39
C LEU A 51 6.70 16.07 -12.34
N SER A 52 5.87 16.12 -11.29
CA SER A 52 6.04 17.07 -10.19
C SER A 52 7.36 16.85 -9.46
N TRP A 53 7.73 15.59 -9.24
CA TRP A 53 9.01 15.22 -8.63
C TRP A 53 10.20 15.66 -9.49
N ILE A 54 10.19 15.38 -10.80
CA ILE A 54 11.26 15.81 -11.72
C ILE A 54 11.38 17.34 -11.77
N PHE A 55 10.25 18.05 -11.89
CA PHE A 55 10.29 19.52 -11.90
C PHE A 55 10.73 20.14 -10.59
N SER A 56 10.59 19.41 -9.47
CA SER A 56 11.05 19.91 -8.17
C SER A 56 12.57 20.11 -8.09
N TYR A 57 13.35 19.38 -8.86
CA TYR A 57 14.82 19.57 -8.92
C TYR A 57 15.24 20.87 -9.60
N ILE A 58 14.35 21.48 -10.38
CA ILE A 58 14.62 22.73 -11.10
C ILE A 58 13.90 23.93 -10.44
N LEU A 59 12.64 23.72 -10.02
CA LEU A 59 11.74 24.80 -9.56
C LEU A 59 11.44 24.73 -8.06
N GLY A 60 12.05 23.77 -7.33
CA GLY A 60 11.62 23.40 -6.00
C GLY A 60 10.22 22.73 -6.00
N PHE A 61 9.90 21.98 -4.95
CA PHE A 61 8.57 21.36 -4.81
C PHE A 61 7.53 22.41 -4.40
N SER A 62 7.01 23.13 -5.37
CA SER A 62 6.12 24.26 -5.23
C SER A 62 4.78 24.04 -5.96
N PHE A 63 3.77 24.85 -5.63
CA PHE A 63 2.51 24.88 -6.39
C PHE A 63 2.77 25.08 -7.90
N THR A 64 3.70 25.95 -8.25
CA THR A 64 4.05 26.25 -9.64
C THR A 64 4.61 25.02 -10.36
N ALA A 65 5.54 24.28 -9.72
CA ALA A 65 6.11 23.08 -10.30
C ALA A 65 5.03 22.00 -10.56
N VAL A 66 4.13 21.80 -9.60
CA VAL A 66 3.02 20.83 -9.73
C VAL A 66 2.02 21.27 -10.80
N LEU A 67 1.73 22.56 -10.89
CA LEU A 67 0.83 23.12 -11.90
C LEU A 67 1.40 22.97 -13.32
N ILE A 68 2.70 23.21 -13.51
CA ILE A 68 3.40 22.97 -14.77
C ILE A 68 3.34 21.49 -15.15
N ALA A 69 3.59 20.57 -14.19
CA ALA A 69 3.47 19.14 -14.40
C ALA A 69 2.07 18.74 -14.88
N PHE A 70 1.04 19.27 -14.22
CA PHE A 70 -0.36 19.03 -14.56
C PHE A 70 -0.70 19.53 -15.98
N PHE A 71 -0.33 20.76 -16.33
CA PHE A 71 -0.59 21.33 -17.67
C PHE A 71 0.21 20.64 -18.78
N LEU A 72 1.45 20.21 -18.50
CA LEU A 72 2.21 19.41 -19.45
C LEU A 72 1.50 18.10 -19.74
N LEU A 73 1.03 17.41 -18.68
CA LEU A 73 0.29 16.17 -18.82
C LEU A 73 -1.01 16.37 -19.62
N CYS A 74 -1.74 17.46 -19.37
CA CYS A 74 -2.91 17.85 -20.16
C CYS A 74 -2.55 18.05 -21.64
N SER A 75 -1.48 18.76 -21.93
CA SER A 75 -1.05 19.08 -23.31
C SER A 75 -0.70 17.82 -24.10
N VAL A 76 0.07 16.91 -23.47
CA VAL A 76 0.44 15.62 -24.08
C VAL A 76 -0.82 14.75 -24.26
N SER A 77 -1.74 14.74 -23.30
CA SER A 77 -3.01 14.03 -23.38
C SER A 77 -3.85 14.51 -24.58
N ILE A 78 -4.01 15.82 -24.75
CA ILE A 78 -4.75 16.40 -25.90
C ILE A 78 -4.10 16.01 -27.21
N PHE A 79 -2.76 16.06 -27.30
CA PHE A 79 -2.03 15.64 -28.49
C PHE A 79 -2.29 14.15 -28.83
N LEU A 80 -2.17 13.26 -27.83
CA LEU A 80 -2.44 11.83 -28.01
C LEU A 80 -3.91 11.57 -28.37
N TYR A 81 -4.85 12.26 -27.75
CA TYR A 81 -6.27 12.12 -28.03
C TYR A 81 -6.60 12.50 -29.49
N ARG A 82 -6.04 13.62 -30.00
CA ARG A 82 -6.22 14.01 -31.39
C ARG A 82 -5.73 12.95 -32.39
N LYS A 83 -4.69 12.23 -32.01
CA LYS A 83 -4.08 11.17 -32.83
C LYS A 83 -4.87 9.85 -32.78
N GLN A 84 -5.38 9.47 -31.60
CA GLN A 84 -6.04 8.17 -31.35
C GLN A 84 -7.56 8.20 -31.52
N LYS A 85 -8.21 9.37 -31.32
CA LYS A 85 -9.69 9.57 -31.35
C LYS A 85 -10.48 8.54 -30.58
N PHE A 86 -9.97 8.08 -29.43
CA PHE A 86 -10.60 7.06 -28.60
C PHE A 86 -11.19 7.66 -27.33
N PHE A 87 -12.40 7.23 -27.02
CA PHE A 87 -13.04 7.45 -25.72
C PHE A 87 -13.74 6.16 -25.26
N PRO A 88 -13.71 5.80 -23.96
CA PRO A 88 -14.39 4.61 -23.45
C PRO A 88 -15.89 4.63 -23.75
N GLY A 89 -16.47 3.48 -24.04
CA GLY A 89 -17.92 3.38 -24.28
C GLY A 89 -18.73 3.80 -23.05
N ARG A 90 -19.91 4.41 -23.27
CA ARG A 90 -20.77 4.96 -22.19
C ARG A 90 -21.00 3.97 -21.04
N LYS A 91 -21.22 2.68 -21.34
CA LYS A 91 -21.42 1.64 -20.31
C LYS A 91 -20.19 1.46 -19.42
N VAL A 92 -18.99 1.44 -20.01
CA VAL A 92 -17.73 1.31 -19.28
C VAL A 92 -17.53 2.50 -18.36
N LEU A 93 -17.74 3.71 -18.88
CA LEU A 93 -17.67 4.94 -18.09
C LEU A 93 -18.61 4.89 -16.90
N VAL A 94 -19.92 4.78 -17.15
CA VAL A 94 -20.93 4.84 -16.08
C VAL A 94 -20.66 3.82 -14.98
N VAL A 95 -20.31 2.59 -15.34
CA VAL A 95 -20.10 1.55 -14.32
C VAL A 95 -18.83 1.82 -13.51
N ASN A 96 -17.73 2.23 -14.14
CA ASN A 96 -16.50 2.55 -13.42
C ASN A 96 -16.67 3.79 -12.53
N GLU A 97 -17.37 4.83 -13.02
CA GLU A 97 -17.69 6.01 -12.21
C GLU A 97 -18.55 5.65 -10.98
N LEU A 98 -19.55 4.81 -11.14
CA LEU A 98 -20.38 4.37 -10.02
C LEU A 98 -19.59 3.55 -9.01
N VAL A 99 -18.70 2.65 -9.44
CA VAL A 99 -17.85 1.87 -8.55
C VAL A 99 -16.87 2.76 -7.79
N PHE A 100 -16.20 3.67 -8.51
CA PHE A 100 -15.26 4.60 -7.90
C PHE A 100 -15.96 5.54 -6.92
N ALA A 101 -17.03 6.21 -7.33
CA ALA A 101 -17.75 7.16 -6.49
C ALA A 101 -18.35 6.46 -5.26
N SER A 102 -18.95 5.26 -5.43
CA SER A 102 -19.48 4.51 -4.28
C SER A 102 -18.38 4.16 -3.27
N GLY A 103 -17.20 3.73 -3.74
CA GLY A 103 -16.05 3.45 -2.88
C GLY A 103 -15.53 4.70 -2.18
N PHE A 104 -15.40 5.82 -2.90
CA PHE A 104 -14.91 7.08 -2.34
C PHE A 104 -15.85 7.62 -1.26
N PHE A 105 -17.13 7.77 -1.56
CA PHE A 105 -18.08 8.33 -0.59
C PHE A 105 -18.38 7.38 0.57
N PHE A 106 -18.38 6.05 0.34
CA PHE A 106 -18.49 5.08 1.43
C PHE A 106 -17.33 5.22 2.41
N PHE A 107 -16.10 5.21 1.92
CA PHE A 107 -14.95 5.24 2.82
C PHE A 107 -14.70 6.64 3.38
N LEU A 108 -15.06 7.69 2.65
CA LEU A 108 -15.09 9.04 3.16
C LEU A 108 -16.01 9.15 4.38
N LEU A 109 -17.22 8.58 4.30
CA LEU A 109 -18.15 8.53 5.43
C LEU A 109 -17.53 7.78 6.63
N VAL A 110 -16.86 6.65 6.39
CA VAL A 110 -16.14 5.94 7.47
C VAL A 110 -15.07 6.84 8.10
N ARG A 111 -14.29 7.57 7.27
CA ARG A 111 -13.24 8.47 7.77
C ARG A 111 -13.78 9.68 8.53
N THR A 112 -14.98 10.18 8.24
CA THR A 112 -15.57 11.27 9.04
C THR A 112 -15.86 10.86 10.50
N TYR A 113 -16.06 9.58 10.75
CA TYR A 113 -16.26 9.03 12.10
C TYR A 113 -14.99 8.43 12.71
N LEU A 114 -13.90 8.28 11.94
CA LEU A 114 -12.60 7.77 12.37
C LEU A 114 -11.47 8.71 11.91
N PRO A 115 -11.56 10.02 12.13
CA PRO A 115 -10.65 10.97 11.50
C PRO A 115 -9.25 10.95 12.11
N GLU A 116 -9.08 10.47 13.31
CA GLU A 116 -7.90 10.67 14.15
C GLU A 116 -6.60 10.20 13.52
N ILE A 117 -5.64 11.09 13.50
CA ILE A 117 -4.24 10.82 13.17
C ILE A 117 -3.49 10.69 14.51
N TYR A 118 -3.78 9.61 15.23
CA TYR A 118 -3.25 9.35 16.57
C TYR A 118 -3.00 7.86 16.78
N ARG A 119 -1.96 7.52 17.53
CA ARG A 119 -1.51 6.14 17.82
C ARG A 119 -0.99 5.37 16.60
N HIS A 120 -0.24 4.31 16.85
CA HIS A 120 0.37 3.45 15.84
C HIS A 120 1.23 4.25 14.83
N GLU A 121 1.36 3.76 13.61
CA GLU A 121 2.16 4.37 12.55
C GLU A 121 1.58 5.71 12.02
N LYS A 122 0.36 6.08 12.38
CA LYS A 122 -0.27 7.32 11.89
C LYS A 122 0.53 8.58 12.17
N PHE A 123 1.20 8.66 13.35
CA PHE A 123 2.08 9.78 13.68
C PHE A 123 3.27 9.86 12.72
N MET A 124 3.87 8.72 12.41
CA MET A 124 4.97 8.61 11.46
C MET A 124 4.52 9.00 10.05
N ASP A 125 3.43 8.38 9.57
CA ASP A 125 2.89 8.68 8.24
C ASP A 125 2.55 10.16 8.09
N PHE A 126 2.04 10.78 9.16
CA PHE A 126 1.69 12.20 9.14
C PHE A 126 2.92 13.10 9.23
N ALA A 127 3.95 12.70 10.00
CA ALA A 127 5.25 13.37 10.03
C ALA A 127 5.86 13.40 8.62
N PHE A 128 5.89 12.26 7.95
CA PHE A 128 6.44 12.13 6.60
C PHE A 128 5.63 12.89 5.56
N LEU A 129 4.30 12.82 5.62
CA LEU A 129 3.44 13.62 4.73
C LEU A 129 3.70 15.12 4.89
N ASN A 130 3.78 15.61 6.14
CA ASN A 130 4.06 17.01 6.43
C ASN A 130 5.48 17.42 5.99
N ALA A 131 6.49 16.57 6.20
CA ALA A 131 7.85 16.81 5.75
C ALA A 131 7.92 16.90 4.22
N VAL A 132 7.25 16.01 3.49
CA VAL A 132 7.15 16.07 2.04
C VAL A 132 6.42 17.33 1.56
N ILE A 133 5.31 17.74 2.22
CA ILE A 133 4.59 18.98 1.87
C ILE A 133 5.48 20.21 2.06
N ARG A 134 6.33 20.24 3.10
CA ARG A 134 7.28 21.34 3.38
C ARG A 134 8.53 21.31 2.50
N ALA A 135 8.86 20.16 1.94
CA ALA A 135 10.08 19.99 1.16
C ALA A 135 10.19 21.03 0.05
N SER A 136 11.39 21.60 -0.12
CA SER A 136 11.76 22.38 -1.29
C SER A 136 12.53 21.55 -2.32
N SER A 137 13.16 20.46 -1.89
CA SER A 137 13.96 19.52 -2.70
C SER A 137 13.74 18.08 -2.20
N PHE A 138 14.24 17.10 -2.95
CA PHE A 138 14.18 15.69 -2.58
C PHE A 138 15.58 15.09 -2.50
N PRO A 139 15.81 14.13 -1.57
CA PRO A 139 14.87 13.65 -0.55
C PRO A 139 14.48 14.74 0.46
N PRO A 140 13.26 14.63 1.09
CA PRO A 140 12.83 15.59 2.11
C PRO A 140 13.74 15.56 3.34
N GLN A 141 13.70 16.62 4.15
CA GLN A 141 14.32 16.58 5.47
C GLN A 141 13.59 15.59 6.37
N ASP A 142 14.36 14.91 7.20
CA ASP A 142 13.84 14.01 8.21
C ASP A 142 13.15 14.81 9.33
N PRO A 143 11.83 14.62 9.56
CA PRO A 143 11.13 15.37 10.60
C PRO A 143 11.55 14.99 12.02
N TRP A 144 12.22 13.86 12.20
CA TRP A 144 12.58 13.34 13.51
C TRP A 144 14.10 13.30 13.77
N PHE A 145 14.89 13.79 12.83
CA PHE A 145 16.35 13.85 13.00
C PHE A 145 16.93 15.08 12.32
N ALA A 146 17.08 16.19 13.09
CA ALA A 146 17.61 17.44 12.57
C ALA A 146 18.92 17.27 11.81
N GLY A 147 18.99 17.82 10.59
CA GLY A 147 20.12 17.67 9.68
C GLY A 147 20.14 16.37 8.88
N GLY A 148 19.22 15.43 9.13
CA GLY A 148 19.04 14.21 8.35
C GLY A 148 18.10 14.42 7.15
N LEU A 149 18.16 13.47 6.23
CA LEU A 149 17.25 13.38 5.10
C LEU A 149 16.43 12.08 5.19
N MET A 150 15.26 12.05 4.57
CA MET A 150 14.45 10.84 4.39
C MET A 150 14.99 9.98 3.24
N ASP A 151 16.28 9.67 3.28
CA ASP A 151 17.00 8.85 2.32
C ASP A 151 16.87 7.33 2.61
N PHE A 152 16.40 6.98 3.78
CA PHE A 152 16.20 5.62 4.28
C PHE A 152 14.82 5.04 3.93
N TYR A 153 13.86 5.87 3.52
CA TYR A 153 12.47 5.46 3.33
C TYR A 153 11.93 5.81 1.93
N TYR A 154 10.96 5.03 1.47
CA TYR A 154 10.26 5.26 0.19
C TYR A 154 9.15 6.30 0.39
N TYR A 155 9.33 7.49 -0.14
CA TYR A 155 8.45 8.65 0.13
C TYR A 155 7.44 8.96 -0.99
N PHE A 156 7.41 8.19 -2.08
CA PHE A 156 6.53 8.49 -3.23
C PHE A 156 5.03 8.35 -2.91
N GLY A 157 4.67 7.53 -1.93
CA GLY A 157 3.31 7.46 -1.43
C GLY A 157 2.85 8.82 -0.88
N TYR A 158 3.63 9.39 0.03
CA TYR A 158 3.36 10.71 0.61
C TYR A 158 3.48 11.83 -0.42
N LEU A 159 4.42 11.71 -1.36
CA LEU A 159 4.57 12.66 -2.47
C LEU A 159 3.33 12.71 -3.35
N SER A 160 2.73 11.56 -3.67
CA SER A 160 1.51 11.51 -4.46
C SER A 160 0.36 12.24 -3.76
N VAL A 161 0.25 12.10 -2.44
CA VAL A 161 -0.73 12.82 -1.62
C VAL A 161 -0.40 14.31 -1.55
N ALA A 162 0.88 14.67 -1.36
CA ALA A 162 1.34 16.05 -1.27
C ALA A 162 1.11 16.84 -2.58
N VAL A 163 1.19 16.19 -3.75
CA VAL A 163 0.84 16.80 -5.04
C VAL A 163 -0.61 17.29 -5.04
N PHE A 164 -1.54 16.48 -4.53
CA PHE A 164 -2.93 16.92 -4.37
C PHE A 164 -3.07 18.04 -3.33
N GLY A 165 -2.30 17.97 -2.24
CA GLY A 165 -2.24 19.04 -1.24
C GLY A 165 -1.80 20.37 -1.85
N LYS A 166 -0.77 20.37 -2.70
CA LYS A 166 -0.32 21.58 -3.41
C LYS A 166 -1.38 22.12 -4.37
N LEU A 167 -2.08 21.25 -5.11
CA LEU A 167 -3.12 21.69 -6.08
C LEU A 167 -4.39 22.20 -5.41
N SER A 168 -4.77 21.66 -4.26
CA SER A 168 -6.04 21.95 -3.61
C SER A 168 -5.94 22.90 -2.42
N ALA A 169 -4.73 23.17 -1.92
CA ALA A 169 -4.47 23.94 -0.69
C ALA A 169 -5.25 23.41 0.54
N VAL A 170 -5.59 22.12 0.56
CA VAL A 170 -6.23 21.45 1.68
C VAL A 170 -5.24 21.29 2.83
N LYS A 171 -5.71 21.51 4.06
CA LYS A 171 -4.88 21.30 5.27
C LYS A 171 -4.39 19.85 5.34
N PRO A 172 -3.14 19.60 5.75
CA PRO A 172 -2.57 18.23 5.79
C PRO A 172 -3.40 17.24 6.62
N SER A 173 -4.01 17.68 7.71
CA SER A 173 -4.85 16.84 8.59
C SER A 173 -6.17 16.37 7.93
N ILE A 174 -6.73 17.16 7.01
CA ILE A 174 -7.88 16.76 6.17
C ILE A 174 -7.39 15.95 4.98
N LEU A 175 -6.28 16.37 4.38
CA LEU A 175 -5.63 15.73 3.26
C LEU A 175 -5.34 14.25 3.51
N PHE A 176 -4.86 13.91 4.70
CA PHE A 176 -4.59 12.55 5.14
C PHE A 176 -5.85 11.66 5.00
N ASN A 177 -6.98 12.10 5.55
CA ASN A 177 -8.24 11.36 5.53
C ASN A 177 -8.85 11.24 4.11
N LEU A 178 -8.73 12.29 3.31
CA LEU A 178 -9.13 12.25 1.89
C LEU A 178 -8.28 11.26 1.09
N ALA A 179 -6.97 11.17 1.38
CA ALA A 179 -6.07 10.24 0.72
C ALA A 179 -6.37 8.77 1.03
N VAL A 180 -6.75 8.45 2.28
CA VAL A 180 -7.19 7.10 2.65
C VAL A 180 -8.47 6.72 1.87
N ALA A 181 -9.47 7.61 1.84
CA ALA A 181 -10.71 7.38 1.10
C ALA A 181 -10.48 7.25 -0.41
N LEU A 182 -9.61 8.08 -0.98
CA LEU A 182 -9.21 8.00 -2.38
C LEU A 182 -8.56 6.66 -2.70
N THR A 183 -7.58 6.24 -1.91
CA THR A 183 -6.84 4.98 -2.13
C THR A 183 -7.76 3.77 -2.06
N PHE A 184 -8.73 3.78 -1.13
CA PHE A 184 -9.78 2.77 -1.07
C PHE A 184 -10.58 2.70 -2.37
N ALA A 185 -11.06 3.84 -2.87
CA ALA A 185 -11.85 3.92 -4.09
C ALA A 185 -11.08 3.50 -5.35
N LEU A 186 -9.82 3.91 -5.45
CA LEU A 186 -8.92 3.50 -6.54
C LEU A 186 -8.71 1.98 -6.54
N SER A 187 -8.44 1.41 -5.36
CA SER A 187 -8.25 -0.03 -5.20
C SER A 187 -9.51 -0.81 -5.54
N LEU A 188 -10.67 -0.37 -5.03
CA LEU A 188 -11.97 -0.98 -5.32
C LEU A 188 -12.26 -1.00 -6.83
N ASN A 189 -12.04 0.14 -7.51
CA ASN A 189 -12.27 0.25 -8.95
C ASN A 189 -11.26 -0.59 -9.76
N ALA A 190 -10.01 -0.65 -9.34
CA ALA A 190 -9.00 -1.47 -9.99
C ALA A 190 -9.28 -2.98 -9.85
N PHE A 191 -9.70 -3.47 -8.66
CA PHE A 191 -10.17 -4.84 -8.49
C PHE A 191 -11.40 -5.14 -9.35
N PHE A 192 -12.37 -4.20 -9.40
CA PHE A 192 -13.51 -4.31 -10.32
C PHE A 192 -13.02 -4.51 -11.76
N GLY A 193 -12.08 -3.67 -12.21
CA GLY A 193 -11.50 -3.74 -13.54
C GLY A 193 -10.86 -5.09 -13.84
N MET A 194 -10.08 -5.65 -12.92
CA MET A 194 -9.46 -6.96 -13.09
C MET A 194 -10.52 -8.06 -13.34
N GLY A 195 -11.55 -8.14 -12.50
CA GLY A 195 -12.63 -9.11 -12.68
C GLY A 195 -13.45 -8.87 -13.95
N TYR A 196 -13.74 -7.61 -14.28
CA TYR A 196 -14.45 -7.23 -15.49
C TYR A 196 -13.69 -7.65 -16.75
N ASN A 197 -12.40 -7.41 -16.79
CA ASN A 197 -11.52 -7.73 -17.92
C ASN A 197 -11.31 -9.24 -18.09
N LEU A 198 -11.04 -9.96 -17.01
CA LEU A 198 -10.90 -11.42 -17.02
C LEU A 198 -12.18 -12.14 -17.49
N THR A 199 -13.35 -11.56 -17.23
CA THR A 199 -14.65 -12.13 -17.60
C THR A 199 -15.24 -11.50 -18.86
N ARG A 200 -14.42 -10.79 -19.66
CA ARG A 200 -14.81 -10.17 -20.91
C ARG A 200 -16.04 -9.27 -20.80
N GLY A 201 -16.02 -8.35 -19.82
CA GLY A 201 -17.04 -7.31 -19.67
C GLY A 201 -18.27 -7.69 -18.83
N LYS A 202 -18.19 -8.71 -17.97
CA LYS A 202 -19.31 -9.11 -17.11
C LYS A 202 -19.27 -8.36 -15.77
N ILE A 203 -20.09 -7.32 -15.62
CA ILE A 203 -20.16 -6.42 -14.46
C ILE A 203 -20.24 -7.17 -13.12
N ARG A 204 -21.11 -8.18 -13.02
CA ARG A 204 -21.33 -8.94 -11.76
C ARG A 204 -20.03 -9.56 -11.20
N TYR A 205 -19.12 -9.99 -12.08
CA TYR A 205 -17.87 -10.59 -11.66
C TYR A 205 -16.78 -9.54 -11.39
N GLY A 206 -16.86 -8.38 -12.03
CA GLY A 206 -16.09 -7.20 -11.61
C GLY A 206 -16.45 -6.79 -10.18
N ILE A 207 -17.77 -6.67 -9.88
CA ILE A 207 -18.25 -6.38 -8.51
C ILE A 207 -17.78 -7.47 -7.53
N LEU A 208 -17.90 -8.75 -7.88
CA LEU A 208 -17.46 -9.85 -7.02
C LEU A 208 -15.96 -9.76 -6.70
N THR A 209 -15.14 -9.42 -7.70
CA THR A 209 -13.68 -9.24 -7.50
C THR A 209 -13.39 -8.06 -6.57
N ALA A 210 -14.11 -6.94 -6.73
CA ALA A 210 -13.99 -5.79 -5.84
C ALA A 210 -14.40 -6.14 -4.40
N VAL A 211 -15.48 -6.90 -4.22
CA VAL A 211 -15.92 -7.38 -2.89
C VAL A 211 -14.86 -8.28 -2.27
N PHE A 212 -14.35 -9.27 -3.00
CA PHE A 212 -13.33 -10.20 -2.48
C PHE A 212 -12.01 -9.49 -2.16
N GLY A 213 -11.59 -8.55 -2.99
CA GLY A 213 -10.35 -7.82 -2.78
C GLY A 213 -10.40 -6.80 -1.66
N MET A 214 -11.55 -6.08 -1.51
CA MET A 214 -11.59 -4.87 -0.69
C MET A 214 -12.59 -4.91 0.47
N LEU A 215 -13.65 -5.73 0.40
CA LEU A 215 -14.77 -5.63 1.35
C LEU A 215 -14.91 -6.87 2.25
N LEU A 216 -14.11 -7.91 2.07
CA LEU A 216 -14.13 -9.07 2.94
C LEU A 216 -12.94 -9.06 3.91
N GLY A 217 -13.12 -9.72 5.04
CA GLY A 217 -12.05 -10.09 5.96
C GLY A 217 -11.71 -11.57 5.83
N ASN A 218 -10.90 -12.05 6.77
CA ASN A 218 -10.56 -13.45 6.95
C ASN A 218 -11.53 -14.16 7.92
N LEU A 219 -11.39 -15.47 8.10
CA LEU A 219 -12.25 -16.25 8.99
C LEU A 219 -11.99 -15.98 10.48
N GLN A 220 -10.86 -15.36 10.84
CA GLN A 220 -10.57 -14.96 12.22
C GLN A 220 -11.62 -13.98 12.74
N GLY A 221 -12.19 -13.14 11.87
CA GLY A 221 -13.27 -12.25 12.26
C GLY A 221 -14.49 -12.96 12.85
N LEU A 222 -14.85 -14.16 12.36
CA LEU A 222 -15.89 -14.98 12.99
C LEU A 222 -15.40 -15.58 14.31
N ILE A 223 -14.18 -16.12 14.35
CA ILE A 223 -13.62 -16.75 15.56
C ILE A 223 -13.59 -15.75 16.70
N GLU A 224 -13.07 -14.56 16.45
CA GLU A 224 -13.03 -13.47 17.43
C GLU A 224 -14.43 -12.97 17.81
N PHE A 225 -15.36 -12.93 16.85
CA PHE A 225 -16.75 -12.56 17.16
C PHE A 225 -17.37 -13.52 18.17
N VAL A 226 -17.17 -14.83 17.99
CA VAL A 226 -17.66 -15.85 18.91
C VAL A 226 -16.96 -15.74 20.25
N SER A 227 -15.64 -15.56 20.28
CA SER A 227 -14.85 -15.44 21.50
C SER A 227 -15.28 -14.21 22.32
N VAL A 228 -15.28 -13.03 21.72
CA VAL A 228 -15.53 -11.76 22.42
C VAL A 228 -17.00 -11.58 22.78
N TYR A 229 -17.91 -11.77 21.83
CA TYR A 229 -19.33 -11.39 22.00
C TYR A 229 -20.23 -12.51 22.46
N ILE A 230 -19.85 -13.78 22.26
CA ILE A 230 -20.66 -14.93 22.70
C ILE A 230 -20.11 -15.59 23.96
N ARG A 231 -18.77 -15.77 24.03
CA ARG A 231 -18.10 -16.37 25.18
C ARG A 231 -17.63 -15.35 26.22
N HIS A 232 -17.67 -14.04 25.88
CA HIS A 232 -17.18 -12.94 26.74
C HIS A 232 -15.71 -13.06 27.13
N GLU A 233 -14.87 -13.64 26.27
CA GLU A 233 -13.42 -13.75 26.45
C GLU A 233 -12.74 -12.43 26.06
N GLN A 234 -11.61 -12.11 26.70
CA GLN A 234 -10.83 -10.93 26.32
C GLN A 234 -9.95 -11.22 25.11
N ALA A 235 -10.14 -10.49 24.02
CA ALA A 235 -9.24 -10.54 22.87
C ALA A 235 -7.98 -9.69 23.11
N LEU A 236 -6.81 -10.20 22.78
CA LEU A 236 -5.54 -9.46 22.83
C LEU A 236 -5.59 -8.25 21.89
N GLY A 237 -5.60 -7.04 22.45
CA GLY A 237 -5.75 -5.81 21.69
C GLY A 237 -7.16 -5.53 21.13
N GLY A 238 -8.18 -6.31 21.58
CA GLY A 238 -9.57 -6.20 21.16
C GLY A 238 -9.90 -6.94 19.85
N TYR A 239 -11.20 -7.06 19.57
CA TYR A 239 -11.75 -7.75 18.38
C TYR A 239 -11.09 -7.36 17.06
N TYR A 240 -10.92 -6.06 16.87
CA TYR A 240 -10.37 -5.51 15.65
C TYR A 240 -8.91 -5.96 15.41
N TRP A 241 -8.04 -5.82 16.43
CA TRP A 241 -6.60 -6.06 16.31
C TRP A 241 -6.25 -7.54 16.13
N SER A 242 -6.86 -8.42 16.92
CA SER A 242 -6.58 -9.86 16.91
C SER A 242 -6.89 -10.52 15.56
N SER A 243 -7.84 -9.95 14.79
CA SER A 243 -8.18 -10.46 13.45
C SER A 243 -7.04 -10.34 12.42
N SER A 244 -6.01 -9.57 12.71
CA SER A 244 -4.81 -9.41 11.88
C SER A 244 -3.55 -10.03 12.51
N ARG A 245 -3.70 -10.89 13.53
CA ARG A 245 -2.60 -11.55 14.25
C ARG A 245 -2.85 -13.07 14.35
N VAL A 246 -3.20 -13.68 13.21
CA VAL A 246 -3.60 -15.10 13.12
C VAL A 246 -2.40 -16.03 13.26
N ILE A 247 -1.31 -15.72 12.56
CA ILE A 247 -0.06 -16.45 12.66
C ILE A 247 0.76 -15.81 13.79
N PRO A 248 1.18 -16.57 14.82
CA PRO A 248 1.94 -16.04 15.94
C PRO A 248 3.17 -15.25 15.48
N PHE A 249 3.47 -14.19 16.21
CA PHE A 249 4.64 -13.30 15.98
C PHE A 249 4.72 -12.65 14.61
N THR A 250 3.59 -12.61 13.85
CA THR A 250 3.54 -11.98 12.53
C THR A 250 2.35 -11.02 12.40
N ILE A 251 2.40 -10.18 11.37
CA ILE A 251 1.31 -9.29 10.98
C ILE A 251 0.62 -9.89 9.75
N ASN A 252 -0.70 -10.09 9.84
CA ASN A 252 -1.50 -10.69 8.77
C ASN A 252 -2.62 -9.75 8.34
N GLU A 253 -2.25 -8.55 7.96
CA GLU A 253 -3.20 -7.56 7.47
C GLU A 253 -3.77 -7.97 6.11
N PHE A 254 -4.98 -7.51 5.88
CA PHE A 254 -5.70 -7.63 4.62
C PHE A 254 -6.35 -6.28 4.28
N PRO A 255 -6.72 -5.99 3.02
CA PRO A 255 -7.07 -4.64 2.61
C PRO A 255 -8.10 -3.95 3.51
N TYR A 256 -9.24 -4.59 3.83
CA TYR A 256 -10.23 -3.93 4.67
C TYR A 256 -9.72 -3.56 6.06
N PHE A 257 -8.87 -4.41 6.66
CA PHE A 257 -8.23 -4.12 7.95
C PHE A 257 -7.35 -2.88 7.83
N SER A 258 -6.42 -2.84 6.87
CA SER A 258 -5.49 -1.72 6.71
C SER A 258 -6.22 -0.40 6.45
N PHE A 259 -7.32 -0.43 5.66
CA PHE A 259 -8.12 0.77 5.42
C PHE A 259 -8.90 1.24 6.64
N ILE A 260 -9.52 0.35 7.43
CA ILE A 260 -10.22 0.74 8.66
C ILE A 260 -9.24 1.16 9.76
N HIS A 261 -8.03 0.60 9.78
CA HIS A 261 -6.93 1.08 10.61
C HIS A 261 -6.57 2.51 10.24
N GLY A 262 -6.48 2.80 8.95
CA GLY A 262 -6.42 4.13 8.39
C GLY A 262 -5.11 4.86 8.65
N ASP A 263 -4.00 4.14 8.75
CA ASP A 263 -2.67 4.71 8.58
C ASP A 263 -2.38 4.89 7.08
N LEU A 264 -1.66 5.96 6.75
CA LEU A 264 -1.34 6.29 5.34
C LEU A 264 -0.08 5.55 4.89
N HIS A 265 0.04 4.29 5.31
CA HIS A 265 1.24 3.49 5.12
C HIS A 265 1.38 2.99 3.68
N SER A 266 2.61 2.88 3.22
CA SER A 266 2.96 2.60 1.82
C SER A 266 2.35 1.31 1.28
N HIS A 267 2.23 0.23 2.08
CA HIS A 267 1.63 -1.03 1.61
C HIS A 267 0.16 -0.90 1.23
N MET A 268 -0.59 -0.04 1.94
CA MET A 268 -1.99 0.27 1.63
C MET A 268 -2.08 1.21 0.42
N LEU A 269 -1.27 2.26 0.40
CA LEU A 269 -1.22 3.24 -0.69
C LEU A 269 -0.83 2.60 -2.03
N ALA A 270 -0.04 1.53 -2.02
CA ALA A 270 0.47 0.86 -3.22
C ALA A 270 -0.57 0.00 -3.95
N ILE A 271 -1.64 -0.47 -3.30
CA ILE A 271 -2.61 -1.41 -3.87
C ILE A 271 -3.13 -1.00 -5.26
N PRO A 272 -3.58 0.25 -5.51
CA PRO A 272 -4.05 0.64 -6.83
C PRO A 272 -2.95 0.63 -7.91
N PHE A 273 -1.70 0.87 -7.55
CA PHE A 273 -0.56 0.85 -8.47
C PHE A 273 -0.09 -0.59 -8.77
N GLN A 274 -0.16 -1.48 -7.80
CA GLN A 274 0.02 -2.93 -7.97
C GLN A 274 -1.01 -3.47 -8.98
N LEU A 275 -2.27 -3.09 -8.83
CA LEU A 275 -3.36 -3.46 -9.74
C LEU A 275 -3.22 -2.81 -11.13
N LEU A 276 -2.67 -1.59 -11.22
CA LEU A 276 -2.30 -0.96 -12.49
C LEU A 276 -1.28 -1.81 -13.25
N VAL A 277 -0.22 -2.26 -12.57
CA VAL A 277 0.79 -3.16 -13.17
C VAL A 277 0.16 -4.48 -13.59
N LEU A 278 -0.69 -5.10 -12.75
CA LEU A 278 -1.42 -6.32 -13.11
C LEU A 278 -2.33 -6.15 -14.34
N ALA A 279 -3.00 -5.00 -14.47
CA ALA A 279 -3.82 -4.70 -15.64
C ALA A 279 -2.98 -4.62 -16.92
N PHE A 280 -1.79 -4.01 -16.85
CA PHE A 280 -0.86 -4.02 -17.98
C PHE A 280 -0.35 -5.42 -18.31
N LEU A 281 -0.02 -6.22 -17.31
CA LEU A 281 0.39 -7.62 -17.51
C LEU A 281 -0.72 -8.46 -18.13
N LEU A 282 -1.97 -8.28 -17.67
CA LEU A 282 -3.13 -8.94 -18.28
C LEU A 282 -3.34 -8.51 -19.73
N ASN A 283 -3.16 -7.23 -20.04
CA ASN A 283 -3.22 -6.74 -21.42
C ASN A 283 -2.13 -7.38 -22.30
N MET A 284 -0.91 -7.51 -21.79
CA MET A 284 0.21 -8.18 -22.47
C MET A 284 -0.08 -9.67 -22.67
N HIS A 285 -0.63 -10.34 -21.67
CA HIS A 285 -1.01 -11.75 -21.74
C HIS A 285 -2.04 -12.02 -22.85
N PHE A 286 -2.98 -11.11 -23.09
CA PHE A 286 -4.00 -11.24 -24.15
C PHE A 286 -3.51 -10.88 -25.55
N ARG A 287 -2.26 -10.44 -25.74
CA ARG A 287 -1.70 -10.16 -27.08
C ARG A 287 -1.49 -11.44 -27.86
N LYS A 288 -1.74 -11.40 -29.17
CA LYS A 288 -1.48 -12.48 -30.10
C LYS A 288 -0.03 -12.46 -30.59
N ASN A 289 0.43 -13.57 -31.14
CA ASN A 289 1.81 -13.74 -31.60
C ASN A 289 2.22 -12.81 -32.75
N GLU A 290 1.26 -12.32 -33.53
CA GLU A 290 1.48 -11.35 -34.62
C GLU A 290 1.72 -9.92 -34.12
N ASP A 291 1.35 -9.62 -32.88
CA ASP A 291 1.50 -8.29 -32.28
C ASP A 291 2.91 -8.17 -31.67
N SER A 292 3.79 -7.36 -32.23
CA SER A 292 5.08 -7.05 -31.59
C SER A 292 4.85 -6.28 -30.28
N ILE A 293 5.56 -6.62 -29.20
CA ILE A 293 5.53 -5.83 -27.95
C ILE A 293 6.02 -4.41 -28.22
N PHE A 294 6.99 -4.25 -29.14
CA PHE A 294 7.57 -2.94 -29.50
C PHE A 294 6.71 -2.10 -30.44
N GLU A 295 5.71 -2.65 -31.10
CA GLU A 295 4.81 -1.85 -31.98
C GLU A 295 4.05 -0.76 -31.22
N ASN A 296 3.94 -0.92 -29.90
CA ASN A 296 3.40 0.11 -29.03
C ASN A 296 4.43 0.49 -27.95
N SER A 297 5.48 1.21 -28.37
CA SER A 297 6.56 1.66 -27.48
C SER A 297 6.04 2.53 -26.31
N LEU A 298 4.97 3.32 -26.54
CA LEU A 298 4.34 4.09 -25.46
C LEU A 298 3.71 3.17 -24.40
N ALA A 299 3.05 2.09 -24.81
CA ALA A 299 2.48 1.12 -23.88
C ALA A 299 3.55 0.44 -23.03
N LEU A 300 4.65 0.04 -23.68
CA LEU A 300 5.76 -0.61 -22.98
C LEU A 300 6.46 0.37 -22.02
N LEU A 301 6.60 1.64 -22.43
CA LEU A 301 7.13 2.70 -21.57
C LEU A 301 6.22 2.95 -20.36
N MET A 302 4.90 3.09 -20.55
CA MET A 302 3.95 3.28 -19.45
C MET A 302 3.96 2.10 -18.49
N PHE A 303 4.02 0.87 -19.00
CA PHE A 303 4.18 -0.32 -18.18
C PHE A 303 5.47 -0.30 -17.37
N SER A 304 6.62 -0.06 -18.03
CA SER A 304 7.94 -0.05 -17.38
C SER A 304 8.02 1.04 -16.30
N MET A 305 7.53 2.25 -16.60
CA MET A 305 7.46 3.32 -15.59
C MET A 305 6.54 2.97 -14.44
N SER A 306 5.38 2.32 -14.69
CA SER A 306 4.47 1.89 -13.62
C SER A 306 5.09 0.81 -12.74
N LEU A 307 5.83 -0.12 -13.34
CA LEU A 307 6.58 -1.15 -12.61
C LEU A 307 7.69 -0.52 -11.76
N GLY A 308 8.47 0.39 -12.34
CA GLY A 308 9.52 1.12 -11.62
C GLY A 308 8.99 2.01 -10.51
N PHE A 309 7.79 2.59 -10.66
CA PHE A 309 7.14 3.42 -9.65
C PHE A 309 6.87 2.67 -8.34
N LEU A 310 6.68 1.35 -8.41
CA LEU A 310 6.45 0.55 -7.21
C LEU A 310 7.63 0.59 -6.23
N PHE A 311 8.87 0.69 -6.70
CA PHE A 311 10.03 0.68 -5.80
C PHE A 311 10.10 1.92 -4.89
N PRO A 312 10.13 3.17 -5.38
CA PRO A 312 10.15 4.37 -4.53
C PRO A 312 8.82 4.58 -3.79
N PHE A 313 7.79 3.81 -4.12
CA PHE A 313 6.48 3.83 -3.48
C PHE A 313 6.36 2.81 -2.34
N ASN A 314 6.76 1.57 -2.57
CA ASN A 314 6.92 0.46 -1.62
C ASN A 314 7.89 -0.57 -2.20
N SER A 315 9.13 -0.56 -1.77
CA SER A 315 10.20 -1.35 -2.37
C SER A 315 9.94 -2.87 -2.37
N TRP A 316 9.14 -3.37 -1.43
CA TRP A 316 8.75 -4.78 -1.32
C TRP A 316 7.90 -5.27 -2.50
N ASP A 317 7.20 -4.38 -3.19
CA ASP A 317 6.31 -4.72 -4.30
C ASP A 317 7.09 -5.02 -5.58
N PHE A 318 8.15 -4.25 -5.85
CA PHE A 318 8.87 -4.32 -7.12
C PHE A 318 9.35 -5.74 -7.49
N PRO A 319 10.00 -6.53 -6.60
CA PRO A 319 10.48 -7.87 -6.95
C PRO A 319 9.35 -8.81 -7.38
N VAL A 320 8.20 -8.73 -6.71
CA VAL A 320 7.02 -9.58 -7.01
C VAL A 320 6.47 -9.29 -8.40
N TYR A 321 6.25 -8.03 -8.71
CA TYR A 321 5.67 -7.62 -9.98
C TYR A 321 6.66 -7.68 -11.14
N PHE A 322 7.96 -7.50 -10.88
CA PHE A 322 9.02 -7.75 -11.86
C PHE A 322 9.12 -9.24 -12.21
N GLY A 323 9.02 -10.13 -11.21
CA GLY A 323 8.97 -11.57 -11.41
C GLY A 323 7.74 -12.00 -12.24
N LEU A 324 6.57 -11.43 -11.97
CA LEU A 324 5.39 -11.67 -12.81
C LEU A 324 5.56 -11.14 -14.24
N ALA A 325 6.17 -9.98 -14.41
CA ALA A 325 6.48 -9.42 -15.72
C ALA A 325 7.40 -10.35 -16.51
N PHE A 326 8.46 -10.85 -15.86
CA PHE A 326 9.35 -11.83 -16.46
C PHE A 326 8.59 -13.06 -16.97
N LEU A 327 7.71 -13.65 -16.14
CA LEU A 327 6.94 -14.83 -16.50
C LEU A 327 5.95 -14.59 -17.65
N VAL A 328 5.26 -13.45 -17.65
CA VAL A 328 4.30 -13.09 -18.72
C VAL A 328 5.04 -12.87 -20.04
N ILE A 329 6.17 -12.18 -20.04
CA ILE A 329 6.95 -11.89 -21.24
C ILE A 329 7.65 -13.15 -21.74
N PHE A 330 8.16 -13.99 -20.83
CA PHE A 330 8.71 -15.30 -21.16
C PHE A 330 7.65 -16.17 -21.86
N ALA A 331 6.45 -16.27 -21.26
CA ALA A 331 5.34 -17.01 -21.87
C ALA A 331 4.95 -16.45 -23.25
N PHE A 332 4.99 -15.11 -23.41
CA PHE A 332 4.72 -14.47 -24.69
C PHE A 332 5.68 -14.95 -25.77
N TYR A 333 6.99 -14.94 -25.53
CA TYR A 333 7.97 -15.34 -26.54
C TYR A 333 8.13 -16.86 -26.66
N CYS A 334 7.79 -17.64 -25.64
CA CYS A 334 7.64 -19.10 -25.80
C CYS A 334 6.50 -19.44 -26.78
N GLY A 335 5.38 -18.74 -26.71
CA GLY A 335 4.28 -18.88 -27.68
C GLY A 335 4.71 -18.47 -29.10
N ASP A 336 5.47 -17.39 -29.25
CA ASP A 336 6.05 -16.95 -30.54
C ASP A 336 6.99 -18.01 -31.11
N TYR A 337 7.87 -18.60 -30.29
CA TYR A 337 8.72 -19.70 -30.67
C TYR A 337 7.93 -20.95 -31.15
N VAL A 338 6.89 -21.33 -30.43
CA VAL A 338 6.06 -22.49 -30.82
C VAL A 338 5.46 -22.29 -32.21
N HIS A 339 5.07 -21.05 -32.53
CA HIS A 339 4.48 -20.68 -33.82
C HIS A 339 5.51 -20.55 -34.92
N ASN A 340 6.60 -19.83 -34.71
CA ASN A 340 7.57 -19.43 -35.74
C ASN A 340 8.80 -20.34 -35.81
N ARG A 341 9.01 -21.24 -34.85
CA ARG A 341 10.13 -22.20 -34.74
C ARG A 341 11.53 -21.59 -34.82
N ASN A 342 11.65 -20.28 -34.56
CA ASN A 342 12.94 -19.58 -34.56
C ASN A 342 13.32 -19.23 -33.11
N LEU A 343 14.12 -20.09 -32.48
CA LEU A 343 14.57 -19.93 -31.09
C LEU A 343 15.43 -18.68 -30.92
N PHE A 344 16.37 -18.44 -31.84
CA PHE A 344 17.25 -17.26 -31.73
C PHE A 344 16.46 -15.96 -31.76
N ALA A 345 15.51 -15.82 -32.68
CA ALA A 345 14.64 -14.65 -32.75
C ALA A 345 13.77 -14.50 -31.49
N ALA A 346 13.22 -15.57 -30.96
CA ALA A 346 12.41 -15.54 -29.73
C ALA A 346 13.24 -15.11 -28.52
N VAL A 347 14.45 -15.68 -28.35
CA VAL A 347 15.37 -15.30 -27.27
C VAL A 347 15.82 -13.84 -27.40
N ALA A 348 16.20 -13.40 -28.60
CA ALA A 348 16.62 -12.01 -28.84
C ALA A 348 15.52 -11.02 -28.53
N LYS A 349 14.27 -11.28 -28.97
CA LYS A 349 13.11 -10.43 -28.66
C LYS A 349 12.79 -10.42 -27.17
N PHE A 350 12.84 -11.57 -26.50
CA PHE A 350 12.67 -11.67 -25.05
C PHE A 350 13.72 -10.81 -24.32
N SER A 351 15.00 -11.00 -24.63
CA SER A 351 16.10 -10.26 -24.01
C SER A 351 15.97 -8.76 -24.24
N ASN A 352 15.67 -8.32 -25.46
CA ASN A 352 15.47 -6.91 -25.78
C ASN A 352 14.29 -6.32 -25.00
N SER A 353 13.18 -7.06 -24.85
CA SER A 353 12.04 -6.62 -24.06
C SER A 353 12.37 -6.48 -22.58
N MET A 354 13.08 -7.46 -22.02
CA MET A 354 13.49 -7.42 -20.61
C MET A 354 14.52 -6.31 -20.35
N ILE A 355 15.48 -6.09 -21.27
CA ILE A 355 16.44 -4.96 -21.18
C ILE A 355 15.68 -3.64 -21.20
N PHE A 356 14.75 -3.45 -22.14
CA PHE A 356 13.93 -2.22 -22.21
C PHE A 356 13.15 -2.00 -20.90
N ILE A 357 12.46 -3.03 -20.44
CA ILE A 357 11.67 -2.93 -19.20
C ILE A 357 12.58 -2.62 -18.02
N SER A 358 13.71 -3.29 -17.88
CA SER A 358 14.66 -3.01 -16.80
C SER A 358 15.16 -1.56 -16.86
N ILE A 359 15.63 -1.10 -18.03
CA ILE A 359 16.11 0.28 -18.18
C ILE A 359 15.02 1.29 -17.81
N PHE A 360 13.82 1.15 -18.37
CA PHE A 360 12.73 2.12 -18.15
C PHE A 360 11.96 1.92 -16.85
N SER A 361 12.25 0.88 -16.08
CA SER A 361 11.83 0.76 -14.69
C SER A 361 12.79 1.44 -13.71
N PHE A 362 14.10 1.52 -14.02
CA PHE A 362 15.09 2.13 -13.14
C PHE A 362 15.47 3.56 -13.53
N LEU A 363 15.75 3.79 -14.82
CA LEU A 363 16.27 5.09 -15.30
C LEU A 363 15.39 6.30 -14.96
N PRO A 364 14.04 6.26 -15.08
CA PRO A 364 13.18 7.39 -14.70
C PRO A 364 13.29 7.75 -13.21
N TYR A 365 13.65 6.79 -12.35
CA TYR A 365 13.76 6.95 -10.91
C TYR A 365 15.22 6.99 -10.42
N LEU A 366 16.19 7.19 -11.34
CA LEU A 366 17.61 7.15 -11.01
C LEU A 366 17.99 8.10 -9.88
N LEU A 367 17.45 9.33 -9.87
CA LEU A 367 17.72 10.31 -8.82
C LEU A 367 17.27 9.81 -7.44
N PHE A 368 16.17 9.07 -7.37
CA PHE A 368 15.76 8.42 -6.12
C PHE A 368 16.79 7.38 -5.67
N TYR A 369 17.26 6.52 -6.58
CA TYR A 369 18.20 5.46 -6.25
C TYR A 369 19.59 5.99 -5.84
N LEU A 370 20.00 7.12 -6.37
CA LEU A 370 21.29 7.75 -6.02
C LEU A 370 21.31 8.27 -4.59
N ASP A 371 20.16 8.70 -4.08
CA ASP A 371 20.03 9.22 -2.72
C ASP A 371 19.54 8.14 -1.73
N PHE A 372 18.95 7.03 -2.20
CA PHE A 372 18.32 6.02 -1.35
C PHE A 372 19.37 5.18 -0.61
N ASN A 373 19.39 5.32 0.70
CA ASN A 373 20.30 4.62 1.61
C ASN A 373 19.49 3.83 2.65
N PRO A 374 18.84 2.71 2.24
CA PRO A 374 18.06 1.90 3.17
C PRO A 374 19.02 1.29 4.19
N GLN A 375 18.52 1.15 5.42
CA GLN A 375 19.19 0.29 6.38
C GLN A 375 19.44 -1.06 5.77
N ALA A 376 20.67 -1.51 5.86
CA ALA A 376 21.04 -2.83 5.37
C ALA A 376 20.22 -3.87 6.12
N ALA A 377 19.22 -4.44 5.46
CA ALA A 377 18.77 -5.75 5.84
C ALA A 377 20.00 -6.67 5.78
N GLY A 378 20.20 -7.51 6.78
CA GLY A 378 21.34 -8.46 6.85
C GLY A 378 21.35 -9.49 5.73
N GLY A 379 20.47 -9.33 4.74
CA GLY A 379 20.24 -10.25 3.63
C GLY A 379 19.01 -11.11 3.84
N PHE A 380 19.13 -12.39 3.47
CA PHE A 380 18.08 -13.39 3.70
C PHE A 380 18.56 -14.40 4.74
N ASP A 381 17.68 -14.78 5.64
CA ASP A 381 17.93 -15.86 6.59
C ASP A 381 16.84 -16.94 6.50
N PHE A 382 17.09 -18.11 7.09
CA PHE A 382 16.19 -19.26 7.02
C PHE A 382 15.19 -19.25 8.17
N VAL A 383 13.93 -19.56 7.85
CA VAL A 383 12.85 -19.68 8.84
C VAL A 383 13.06 -20.92 9.70
N LEU A 384 13.17 -20.72 11.01
CA LEU A 384 13.24 -21.82 11.97
C LEU A 384 11.94 -22.63 11.96
N PRO A 385 12.00 -23.97 12.18
CA PRO A 385 10.82 -24.85 12.14
C PRO A 385 9.67 -24.40 13.04
N GLU A 386 9.97 -23.88 14.24
CA GLU A 386 9.00 -23.42 15.24
C GLU A 386 8.28 -22.11 14.87
N LEU A 387 8.84 -21.34 13.93
CA LEU A 387 8.23 -20.10 13.42
C LEU A 387 7.38 -20.34 12.17
N ARG A 388 7.34 -21.56 11.62
CA ARG A 388 6.61 -21.88 10.41
C ARG A 388 5.10 -21.85 10.61
N THR A 389 4.40 -21.52 9.55
CA THR A 389 2.95 -21.37 9.59
C THR A 389 2.23 -22.71 9.64
N GLU A 390 1.38 -22.89 10.63
CA GLU A 390 0.46 -24.02 10.70
C GLU A 390 -0.62 -23.93 9.62
N THR A 391 -1.04 -25.10 9.10
CA THR A 391 -1.99 -25.17 7.98
C THR A 391 -3.35 -24.56 8.32
N ASP A 392 -3.85 -24.76 9.54
CA ASP A 392 -5.11 -24.19 9.99
C ASP A 392 -5.08 -22.66 10.02
N ARG A 393 -3.97 -22.07 10.48
CA ARG A 393 -3.77 -20.61 10.47
C ARG A 393 -3.81 -20.03 9.06
N PHE A 394 -3.15 -20.71 8.12
CA PHE A 394 -3.19 -20.31 6.72
C PHE A 394 -4.61 -20.43 6.12
N LEU A 395 -5.35 -21.47 6.48
CA LEU A 395 -6.73 -21.66 6.05
C LEU A 395 -7.69 -20.63 6.68
N ILE A 396 -7.42 -20.18 7.91
CA ILE A 396 -8.17 -19.08 8.54
C ILE A 396 -7.99 -17.79 7.73
N LEU A 397 -6.78 -17.51 7.25
CA LEU A 397 -6.51 -16.31 6.44
C LEU A 397 -7.12 -16.41 5.03
N PHE A 398 -6.93 -17.52 4.33
CA PHE A 398 -7.19 -17.62 2.89
C PHE A 398 -8.23 -18.68 2.51
N GLY A 399 -8.91 -19.31 3.47
CA GLY A 399 -9.77 -20.48 3.26
C GLY A 399 -10.91 -20.26 2.27
N LEU A 400 -11.55 -19.08 2.26
CA LEU A 400 -12.57 -18.74 1.27
C LEU A 400 -12.01 -18.78 -0.17
N PHE A 401 -10.87 -18.16 -0.37
CA PHE A 401 -10.24 -18.07 -1.69
C PHE A 401 -9.74 -19.45 -2.14
N LEU A 402 -9.10 -20.18 -1.23
CA LEU A 402 -8.63 -21.53 -1.50
C LEU A 402 -9.76 -22.50 -1.82
N PHE A 403 -10.91 -22.41 -1.15
CA PHE A 403 -12.09 -23.21 -1.49
C PHE A 403 -12.52 -23.03 -2.94
N LEU A 404 -12.54 -21.78 -3.44
CA LEU A 404 -12.88 -21.48 -4.83
C LEU A 404 -11.77 -21.93 -5.80
N VAL A 405 -10.52 -21.66 -5.47
CA VAL A 405 -9.35 -22.06 -6.28
C VAL A 405 -9.25 -23.58 -6.40
N PHE A 406 -9.35 -24.31 -5.30
CA PHE A 406 -9.36 -25.78 -5.32
C PHE A 406 -10.53 -26.33 -6.15
N SER A 407 -11.74 -25.78 -5.95
CA SER A 407 -12.91 -26.18 -6.75
C SER A 407 -12.67 -25.98 -8.25
N PHE A 408 -12.04 -24.87 -8.64
CA PHE A 408 -11.67 -24.58 -10.01
C PHE A 408 -10.62 -25.54 -10.55
N LEU A 409 -9.54 -25.79 -9.82
CA LEU A 409 -8.46 -26.70 -10.24
C LEU A 409 -8.95 -28.14 -10.37
N ILE A 410 -9.83 -28.62 -9.47
CA ILE A 410 -10.45 -29.95 -9.55
C ILE A 410 -11.20 -30.14 -10.88
N THR A 411 -11.87 -29.11 -11.40
CA THR A 411 -12.52 -29.23 -12.72
C THR A 411 -11.57 -29.49 -13.89
N ARG A 412 -10.28 -29.24 -13.69
CA ARG A 412 -9.21 -29.47 -14.69
C ARG A 412 -8.61 -30.87 -14.62
N LEU A 413 -9.00 -31.68 -13.62
CA LEU A 413 -8.65 -33.11 -13.53
C LEU A 413 -9.58 -33.95 -14.42
N ASP A 414 -9.54 -33.70 -15.71
CA ASP A 414 -10.46 -34.23 -16.73
C ASP A 414 -10.07 -35.64 -17.24
N SER A 415 -8.90 -36.16 -16.85
CA SER A 415 -8.39 -37.45 -17.26
C SER A 415 -7.83 -38.23 -16.08
N ARG A 416 -7.89 -39.59 -16.19
CA ARG A 416 -7.32 -40.50 -15.18
C ARG A 416 -5.84 -40.21 -14.92
N ARG A 417 -5.06 -39.85 -15.97
CA ARG A 417 -3.63 -39.51 -15.84
C ARG A 417 -3.41 -38.28 -14.98
N LYS A 418 -4.21 -37.22 -15.18
CA LYS A 418 -4.11 -36.00 -14.36
C LYS A 418 -4.52 -36.26 -12.91
N ILE A 419 -5.57 -37.07 -12.69
CA ILE A 419 -5.99 -37.45 -11.32
C ILE A 419 -4.87 -38.21 -10.61
N VAL A 420 -4.31 -39.23 -11.25
CA VAL A 420 -3.21 -40.02 -10.69
C VAL A 420 -1.99 -39.12 -10.40
N PHE A 421 -1.61 -38.28 -11.36
CA PHE A 421 -0.52 -37.32 -11.17
C PHE A 421 -0.77 -36.42 -9.96
N PHE A 422 -1.96 -35.83 -9.84
CA PHE A 422 -2.28 -34.94 -8.72
C PHE A 422 -2.27 -35.66 -7.36
N VAL A 423 -2.80 -36.89 -7.31
CA VAL A 423 -2.78 -37.70 -6.09
C VAL A 423 -1.35 -38.07 -5.68
N LEU A 424 -0.51 -38.49 -6.64
CA LEU A 424 0.91 -38.77 -6.38
C LEU A 424 1.65 -37.51 -5.92
N LEU A 425 1.42 -36.38 -6.57
CA LEU A 425 2.00 -35.09 -6.18
C LEU A 425 1.58 -34.71 -4.76
N ALA A 426 0.32 -34.86 -4.42
CA ALA A 426 -0.19 -34.58 -3.06
C ALA A 426 0.45 -35.52 -2.02
N GLY A 427 0.61 -36.82 -2.35
CA GLY A 427 1.32 -37.77 -1.49
C GLY A 427 2.79 -37.41 -1.26
N VAL A 428 3.52 -37.07 -2.34
CA VAL A 428 4.91 -36.60 -2.24
C VAL A 428 4.98 -35.30 -1.43
N SER A 429 4.07 -34.35 -1.67
CA SER A 429 4.04 -33.09 -0.92
C SER A 429 3.80 -33.30 0.56
N ALA A 430 2.93 -34.24 0.96
CA ALA A 430 2.70 -34.60 2.34
C ALA A 430 3.94 -35.25 3.02
N LEU A 431 4.69 -36.07 2.27
CA LEU A 431 5.96 -36.63 2.75
C LEU A 431 7.03 -35.55 2.93
N LEU A 432 7.17 -34.64 1.94
CA LEU A 432 8.11 -33.52 2.03
C LEU A 432 7.74 -32.55 3.17
N SER A 433 6.45 -32.30 3.37
CA SER A 433 5.94 -31.48 4.48
C SER A 433 6.42 -32.02 5.83
N LYS A 434 6.33 -33.34 6.04
CA LYS A 434 6.83 -33.97 7.28
C LYS A 434 8.37 -33.95 7.33
N ALA A 435 9.03 -34.30 6.24
CA ALA A 435 10.49 -34.40 6.20
C ALA A 435 11.19 -33.07 6.48
N TRP A 436 10.62 -31.98 6.01
CA TRP A 436 11.19 -30.64 6.17
C TRP A 436 10.50 -29.80 7.23
N SER A 437 9.51 -30.35 7.92
CA SER A 437 8.69 -29.62 8.90
C SER A 437 8.09 -28.33 8.36
N ILE A 438 7.62 -28.33 7.09
CA ILE A 438 6.94 -27.21 6.45
C ILE A 438 5.48 -27.59 6.19
N PRO A 439 4.53 -27.29 7.11
CA PRO A 439 3.14 -27.76 7.01
C PRO A 439 2.45 -27.34 5.70
N LEU A 440 2.73 -26.13 5.20
CA LEU A 440 2.10 -25.60 4.01
C LEU A 440 2.51 -26.33 2.69
N LEU A 441 3.61 -27.09 2.68
CA LEU A 441 3.97 -27.89 1.50
C LEU A 441 2.89 -28.90 1.14
N ALA A 442 2.24 -29.52 2.14
CA ALA A 442 1.19 -30.51 1.90
C ALA A 442 0.03 -29.95 1.06
N VAL A 443 -0.29 -28.68 1.22
CA VAL A 443 -1.44 -28.01 0.60
C VAL A 443 -1.03 -27.19 -0.63
N LEU A 444 0.03 -26.38 -0.50
CA LEU A 444 0.39 -25.40 -1.53
C LEU A 444 1.28 -25.94 -2.64
N LEU A 445 2.14 -26.94 -2.37
CA LEU A 445 3.00 -27.49 -3.42
C LEU A 445 2.19 -28.16 -4.55
N PRO A 446 1.15 -28.97 -4.28
CA PRO A 446 0.27 -29.48 -5.33
C PRO A 446 -0.45 -28.37 -6.11
N VAL A 447 -0.90 -27.32 -5.44
CA VAL A 447 -1.55 -26.17 -6.08
C VAL A 447 -0.56 -25.43 -6.97
N PHE A 448 0.64 -25.13 -6.46
CA PHE A 448 1.71 -24.47 -7.21
C PHE A 448 2.07 -25.23 -8.48
N VAL A 449 2.47 -26.49 -8.34
CA VAL A 449 2.94 -27.30 -9.49
C VAL A 449 1.81 -27.50 -10.51
N PHE A 450 0.59 -27.82 -10.05
CA PHE A 450 -0.50 -28.08 -10.97
C PHE A 450 -0.96 -26.80 -11.70
N SER A 451 -1.08 -25.66 -11.01
CA SER A 451 -1.42 -24.40 -11.67
C SER A 451 -0.32 -23.91 -12.60
N LEU A 452 0.96 -24.09 -12.25
CA LEU A 452 2.08 -23.80 -13.15
C LEU A 452 2.05 -24.63 -14.43
N LEU A 453 1.80 -25.93 -14.33
CA LEU A 453 1.65 -26.80 -15.49
C LEU A 453 0.46 -26.42 -16.38
N LEU A 454 -0.67 -26.00 -15.75
CA LEU A 454 -1.82 -25.49 -16.49
C LEU A 454 -1.49 -24.17 -17.19
N PHE A 455 -0.77 -23.26 -16.54
CA PHE A 455 -0.29 -22.02 -17.14
C PHE A 455 0.62 -22.29 -18.35
N LEU A 456 1.63 -23.16 -18.18
CA LEU A 456 2.54 -23.53 -19.27
C LEU A 456 1.79 -24.15 -20.46
N LYS A 457 0.78 -24.96 -20.19
CA LYS A 457 -0.09 -25.52 -21.24
C LYS A 457 -0.93 -24.46 -21.95
N ASP A 458 -1.33 -23.39 -21.26
CA ASP A 458 -2.15 -22.31 -21.80
C ASP A 458 -1.35 -21.27 -22.61
N ILE A 459 0.00 -21.36 -22.63
CA ILE A 459 0.85 -20.39 -23.33
C ILE A 459 0.42 -20.13 -24.79
N PRO A 460 0.04 -21.14 -25.60
CA PRO A 460 -0.40 -20.86 -26.97
C PRO A 460 -1.75 -20.14 -27.05
N GLU A 461 -2.68 -20.45 -26.14
CA GLU A 461 -4.06 -19.94 -26.13
C GLU A 461 -4.19 -18.55 -25.48
N ARG A 462 -3.34 -18.27 -24.49
CA ARG A 462 -3.34 -17.01 -23.69
C ARG A 462 -4.72 -16.65 -23.20
N SER A 463 -5.37 -17.63 -22.61
CA SER A 463 -6.72 -17.48 -22.10
C SER A 463 -6.74 -16.70 -20.76
N ALA A 464 -7.91 -16.21 -20.38
CA ALA A 464 -8.10 -15.62 -19.06
C ALA A 464 -7.79 -16.63 -17.93
N SER A 465 -8.10 -17.92 -18.14
CA SER A 465 -7.71 -19.00 -17.22
C SER A 465 -6.20 -19.12 -17.06
N GLY A 466 -5.43 -18.95 -18.16
CA GLY A 466 -3.98 -18.97 -18.12
C GLY A 466 -3.40 -17.91 -17.20
N PHE A 467 -3.88 -16.67 -17.29
CA PHE A 467 -3.44 -15.61 -16.37
C PHE A 467 -3.81 -15.92 -14.91
N VAL A 468 -4.99 -16.49 -14.67
CA VAL A 468 -5.41 -16.91 -13.32
C VAL A 468 -4.55 -18.06 -12.79
N TYR A 469 -4.18 -19.03 -13.62
CA TYR A 469 -3.23 -20.08 -13.22
C TYR A 469 -1.87 -19.50 -12.81
N LEU A 470 -1.38 -18.48 -13.53
CA LEU A 470 -0.17 -17.76 -13.16
C LEU A 470 -0.29 -17.09 -11.79
N LEU A 471 -1.41 -16.38 -11.52
CA LEU A 471 -1.63 -15.73 -10.21
C LEU A 471 -1.72 -16.75 -9.07
N ILE A 472 -2.41 -17.88 -9.27
CA ILE A 472 -2.50 -18.97 -8.27
C ILE A 472 -1.10 -19.53 -8.00
N SER A 473 -0.33 -19.78 -9.06
CA SER A 473 1.03 -20.29 -8.95
C SER A 473 1.94 -19.30 -8.20
N ALA A 474 1.87 -18.01 -8.54
CA ALA A 474 2.65 -16.98 -7.88
C ALA A 474 2.30 -16.85 -6.40
N ALA A 475 1.00 -16.82 -6.04
CA ALA A 475 0.56 -16.78 -4.66
C ALA A 475 1.07 -17.99 -3.86
N SER A 476 0.93 -19.20 -4.42
CA SER A 476 1.41 -20.43 -3.76
C SER A 476 2.93 -20.44 -3.60
N PHE A 477 3.66 -19.98 -4.60
CA PHE A 477 5.12 -19.87 -4.55
C PHE A 477 5.59 -18.89 -3.48
N ILE A 478 5.01 -17.67 -3.44
CA ILE A 478 5.36 -16.65 -2.46
C ILE A 478 5.06 -17.14 -1.04
N ALA A 479 3.90 -17.78 -0.82
CA ALA A 479 3.56 -18.35 0.48
C ALA A 479 4.58 -19.39 0.93
N LEU A 480 4.99 -20.31 0.03
CA LEU A 480 6.00 -21.32 0.33
C LEU A 480 7.39 -20.69 0.56
N LEU A 481 7.72 -19.63 -0.18
CA LEU A 481 8.99 -18.90 0.00
C LEU A 481 9.09 -18.30 1.40
N CYS A 482 8.01 -17.70 1.92
CA CYS A 482 7.93 -17.15 3.28
C CYS A 482 8.05 -18.22 4.40
N GLU A 483 7.92 -19.50 4.08
CA GLU A 483 8.14 -20.61 5.03
C GLU A 483 9.59 -21.11 5.02
N VAL A 484 10.39 -20.67 4.04
CA VAL A 484 11.78 -21.11 3.88
C VAL A 484 12.76 -20.00 4.23
N ILE A 485 12.50 -18.77 3.74
CA ILE A 485 13.38 -17.62 3.92
C ILE A 485 12.58 -16.39 4.37
N PHE A 486 13.26 -15.50 5.07
CA PHE A 486 12.77 -14.16 5.38
C PHE A 486 13.90 -13.14 5.15
N LEU A 487 13.50 -11.86 5.00
CA LEU A 487 14.45 -10.76 4.95
C LEU A 487 14.87 -10.44 6.38
N ASP A 488 16.18 -10.54 6.64
CA ASP A 488 16.77 -10.23 7.93
C ASP A 488 16.83 -8.70 8.12
N ASP A 489 15.85 -8.19 8.84
CA ASP A 489 15.72 -6.79 9.21
C ASP A 489 16.10 -6.61 10.70
N PRO A 490 16.14 -5.38 11.25
CA PRO A 490 16.49 -5.14 12.65
C PRO A 490 15.58 -5.81 13.68
N ILE A 491 14.46 -6.44 13.25
CA ILE A 491 13.55 -7.17 14.13
C ILE A 491 14.05 -8.59 14.27
N SER A 492 14.38 -9.00 15.48
CA SER A 492 15.01 -10.28 15.78
C SER A 492 14.13 -11.22 16.61
N GLY A 493 14.61 -12.45 16.84
CA GLY A 493 13.96 -13.46 17.66
C GLY A 493 12.67 -14.01 17.04
N GLU A 494 11.63 -14.17 17.84
CA GLU A 494 10.35 -14.73 17.39
C GLU A 494 9.66 -13.87 16.33
N PHE A 495 9.94 -12.57 16.28
CA PHE A 495 9.38 -11.62 15.33
C PHE A 495 10.18 -11.46 14.04
N ALA A 496 11.31 -12.15 13.87
CA ALA A 496 12.25 -11.97 12.76
C ALA A 496 11.60 -12.01 11.36
N ARG A 497 10.59 -12.85 11.14
CA ARG A 497 9.89 -12.93 9.85
C ARG A 497 8.63 -12.05 9.75
N MET A 498 8.35 -11.21 10.75
CA MET A 498 7.10 -10.45 10.85
C MET A 498 6.87 -9.59 9.62
N ASN A 499 7.84 -8.79 9.22
CA ASN A 499 7.74 -7.90 8.07
C ASN A 499 7.67 -8.66 6.74
N THR A 500 8.40 -9.77 6.60
CA THR A 500 8.33 -10.61 5.40
C THR A 500 6.93 -11.15 5.18
N VAL A 501 6.32 -11.76 6.21
CA VAL A 501 4.95 -12.26 6.13
C VAL A 501 3.97 -11.11 5.87
N PHE A 502 4.10 -10.00 6.60
CA PHE A 502 3.23 -8.84 6.45
C PHE A 502 3.19 -8.32 5.01
N LYS A 503 4.35 -8.04 4.44
CA LYS A 503 4.45 -7.43 3.12
C LYS A 503 4.05 -8.41 2.01
N PHE A 504 4.52 -9.66 2.07
CA PHE A 504 4.23 -10.63 1.00
C PHE A 504 2.80 -11.18 1.04
N TYR A 505 2.17 -11.33 2.22
CA TYR A 505 0.81 -11.86 2.31
C TYR A 505 -0.26 -10.89 1.76
N MET A 506 0.04 -9.60 1.67
CA MET A 506 -0.80 -8.65 0.96
C MET A 506 -0.90 -8.99 -0.55
N HIS A 507 0.21 -9.41 -1.17
CA HIS A 507 0.19 -9.87 -2.56
C HIS A 507 -0.60 -11.17 -2.72
N LEU A 508 -0.47 -12.12 -1.75
CA LEU A 508 -1.30 -13.31 -1.74
C LEU A 508 -2.78 -12.98 -1.75
N TRP A 509 -3.20 -12.01 -0.91
CA TRP A 509 -4.58 -11.58 -0.86
C TRP A 509 -5.05 -11.06 -2.21
N ILE A 510 -4.29 -10.17 -2.83
CA ILE A 510 -4.61 -9.59 -4.15
C ILE A 510 -4.76 -10.69 -5.20
N PHE A 511 -3.78 -11.59 -5.31
CA PHE A 511 -3.77 -12.64 -6.34
C PHE A 511 -4.87 -13.67 -6.12
N LEU A 512 -5.07 -14.10 -4.88
CA LEU A 512 -6.09 -15.09 -4.55
C LEU A 512 -7.51 -14.53 -4.66
N ALA A 513 -7.76 -13.27 -4.29
CA ALA A 513 -9.06 -12.62 -4.44
C ALA A 513 -9.49 -12.54 -5.92
N ILE A 514 -8.58 -12.10 -6.81
CA ILE A 514 -8.81 -12.06 -8.25
C ILE A 514 -9.05 -13.48 -8.79
N SER A 515 -8.21 -14.44 -8.39
CA SER A 515 -8.29 -15.83 -8.82
C SER A 515 -9.57 -16.51 -8.35
N ALA A 516 -10.00 -16.27 -7.11
CA ALA A 516 -11.22 -16.82 -6.54
C ALA A 516 -12.48 -16.29 -7.25
N ALA A 517 -12.54 -15.00 -7.54
CA ALA A 517 -13.64 -14.40 -8.27
C ALA A 517 -13.76 -14.95 -9.70
N TYR A 518 -12.64 -15.11 -10.39
CA TYR A 518 -12.62 -15.76 -11.71
C TYR A 518 -12.97 -17.25 -11.62
N SER A 519 -12.48 -17.95 -10.62
CA SER A 519 -12.81 -19.37 -10.40
C SER A 519 -14.32 -19.57 -10.26
N TYR A 520 -14.99 -18.70 -9.51
CA TYR A 520 -16.45 -18.73 -9.40
C TYR A 520 -17.16 -18.49 -10.75
N TYR A 521 -16.65 -17.55 -11.56
CA TYR A 521 -17.15 -17.32 -12.92
C TYR A 521 -17.02 -18.56 -13.81
N ASP A 522 -15.85 -19.18 -13.83
CA ASP A 522 -15.58 -20.36 -14.67
C ASP A 522 -16.43 -21.56 -14.24
N LEU A 523 -16.52 -21.83 -12.94
CA LEU A 523 -17.36 -22.89 -12.38
C LEU A 523 -18.83 -22.70 -12.78
N ASN A 524 -19.39 -21.49 -12.66
CA ASN A 524 -20.76 -21.22 -13.07
C ASN A 524 -20.97 -21.43 -14.58
N SER A 525 -20.01 -21.05 -15.41
CA SER A 525 -20.07 -21.22 -16.86
C SER A 525 -20.00 -22.70 -17.25
N HIS A 526 -19.15 -23.47 -16.59
CA HIS A 526 -18.99 -24.93 -16.80
C HIS A 526 -20.27 -25.72 -16.40
N TYR A 527 -20.88 -25.35 -15.27
CA TYR A 527 -22.12 -26.01 -14.82
C TYR A 527 -23.33 -25.68 -15.74
N ALA A 528 -23.39 -24.48 -16.30
CA ALA A 528 -24.42 -24.10 -17.26
C ALA A 528 -24.31 -24.90 -18.56
N ALA A 529 -23.10 -25.16 -19.05
CA ALA A 529 -22.85 -25.89 -20.31
C ALA A 529 -23.10 -27.42 -20.23
N ARG A 530 -22.97 -28.03 -19.03
CA ARG A 530 -23.07 -29.48 -18.80
C ARG A 530 -24.42 -29.98 -18.26
N SER A 531 -25.49 -29.21 -18.36
CA SER A 531 -26.80 -29.52 -17.79
C SER A 531 -27.57 -30.60 -18.62
N GLY A 532 -26.96 -31.76 -18.81
CA GLY A 532 -27.55 -32.95 -19.41
C GLY A 532 -28.02 -34.00 -18.37
N ASN A 533 -28.74 -35.01 -18.81
CA ASN A 533 -29.59 -36.02 -18.15
C ASN A 533 -29.21 -36.71 -16.80
N ARG A 534 -28.17 -36.30 -16.05
CA ARG A 534 -27.91 -36.84 -14.70
C ARG A 534 -28.22 -35.79 -13.62
N LYS A 535 -29.50 -35.49 -13.41
CA LYS A 535 -29.98 -34.32 -12.66
C LYS A 535 -29.80 -34.38 -11.14
N THR A 536 -30.00 -35.52 -10.48
CA THR A 536 -30.20 -35.55 -9.01
C THR A 536 -28.91 -35.41 -8.18
N LEU A 537 -27.89 -36.25 -8.40
CA LEU A 537 -26.65 -36.21 -7.59
C LEU A 537 -25.80 -34.95 -7.85
N LYS A 538 -25.69 -34.55 -9.13
CA LYS A 538 -24.98 -33.31 -9.50
C LYS A 538 -25.64 -32.05 -8.96
N GLN A 539 -26.99 -32.04 -8.88
CA GLN A 539 -27.73 -30.94 -8.27
C GLN A 539 -27.53 -30.87 -6.76
N PHE A 540 -27.50 -32.03 -6.09
CA PHE A 540 -27.25 -32.11 -4.65
C PHE A 540 -25.85 -31.62 -4.29
N VAL A 541 -24.82 -32.10 -5.00
CA VAL A 541 -23.43 -31.65 -4.82
C VAL A 541 -23.31 -30.13 -5.08
N LYS A 542 -23.95 -29.62 -6.13
CA LYS A 542 -23.94 -28.17 -6.42
C LYS A 542 -24.62 -27.37 -5.31
N LYS A 543 -25.76 -27.85 -4.78
CA LYS A 543 -26.44 -27.17 -3.66
C LYS A 543 -25.55 -27.16 -2.42
N GLY A 544 -24.97 -28.29 -2.03
CA GLY A 544 -24.04 -28.36 -0.88
C GLY A 544 -22.85 -27.44 -1.04
N TRP A 545 -22.19 -27.44 -2.23
CA TRP A 545 -21.10 -26.53 -2.54
C TRP A 545 -21.50 -25.05 -2.43
N SER A 546 -22.68 -24.70 -2.96
CA SER A 546 -23.18 -23.31 -2.89
C SER A 546 -23.50 -22.88 -1.46
N VAL A 547 -24.03 -23.79 -0.63
CA VAL A 547 -24.28 -23.52 0.80
C VAL A 547 -22.96 -23.24 1.54
N ILE A 548 -21.94 -24.08 1.32
CA ILE A 548 -20.60 -23.86 1.92
C ILE A 548 -20.02 -22.52 1.50
N LEU A 549 -20.09 -22.18 0.21
CA LEU A 549 -19.61 -20.90 -0.29
C LEU A 549 -20.33 -19.72 0.38
N VAL A 550 -21.66 -19.76 0.49
CA VAL A 550 -22.43 -18.70 1.14
C VAL A 550 -22.05 -18.57 2.61
N ILE A 551 -21.89 -19.67 3.32
CA ILE A 551 -21.42 -19.67 4.71
C ILE A 551 -20.05 -19.02 4.83
N LEU A 552 -19.08 -19.41 3.99
CA LEU A 552 -17.74 -18.83 4.00
C LEU A 552 -17.74 -17.32 3.72
N ILE A 553 -18.55 -16.87 2.77
CA ILE A 553 -18.71 -15.44 2.47
C ILE A 553 -19.29 -14.69 3.67
N ILE A 554 -20.34 -15.23 4.30
CA ILE A 554 -20.94 -14.62 5.50
C ILE A 554 -19.91 -14.55 6.62
N CYS A 555 -19.17 -15.64 6.88
CA CYS A 555 -18.11 -15.67 7.90
C CYS A 555 -17.03 -14.60 7.66
N CYS A 556 -16.60 -14.42 6.40
CA CYS A 556 -15.62 -13.40 6.05
C CYS A 556 -16.20 -11.97 6.06
N ALA A 557 -17.51 -11.79 5.93
CA ALA A 557 -18.18 -10.49 6.00
C ALA A 557 -18.41 -9.99 7.44
N ILE A 558 -18.25 -10.84 8.45
CA ILE A 558 -18.43 -10.46 9.86
C ILE A 558 -17.40 -9.42 10.28
N PHE A 559 -16.12 -9.62 9.91
CA PHE A 559 -15.06 -8.67 10.29
C PHE A 559 -15.34 -7.23 9.85
N PRO A 560 -15.55 -6.93 8.55
CA PRO A 560 -15.79 -5.56 8.12
C PRO A 560 -17.04 -4.95 8.76
N ALA A 561 -18.10 -5.71 8.95
CA ALA A 561 -19.32 -5.22 9.57
C ALA A 561 -19.10 -4.87 11.06
N VAL A 562 -18.53 -5.79 11.83
CA VAL A 562 -18.34 -5.61 13.28
C VAL A 562 -17.24 -4.60 13.57
N SER A 563 -16.07 -4.70 12.91
CA SER A 563 -14.95 -3.80 13.16
C SER A 563 -15.28 -2.34 12.83
N THR A 564 -16.02 -2.08 11.74
CA THR A 564 -16.43 -0.71 11.40
C THR A 564 -17.34 -0.13 12.47
N VAL A 565 -18.36 -0.88 12.91
CA VAL A 565 -19.31 -0.41 13.93
C VAL A 565 -18.64 -0.23 15.30
N THR A 566 -17.80 -1.18 15.70
CA THR A 566 -17.11 -1.10 17.01
C THR A 566 -16.11 0.03 17.04
N ARG A 567 -15.31 0.22 16.00
CA ARG A 567 -14.34 1.32 15.91
C ARG A 567 -15.03 2.68 15.96
N ILE A 568 -16.13 2.87 15.22
CA ILE A 568 -16.89 4.12 15.24
C ILE A 568 -17.46 4.39 16.65
N LYS A 569 -17.98 3.34 17.33
CA LYS A 569 -18.50 3.49 18.69
C LYS A 569 -17.41 3.77 19.72
N GLU A 570 -16.25 3.13 19.60
CA GLU A 570 -15.11 3.35 20.50
C GLU A 570 -14.58 4.78 20.42
N MET A 571 -14.57 5.35 19.22
CA MET A 571 -14.09 6.72 19.00
C MET A 571 -15.04 7.77 19.53
N ASN A 572 -16.34 7.55 19.41
CA ASN A 572 -17.41 8.47 19.84
C ASN A 572 -17.15 9.93 19.44
N ALA A 573 -16.46 10.16 18.32
CA ALA A 573 -16.03 11.47 17.85
C ALA A 573 -17.16 12.18 17.07
N GLU A 574 -17.22 13.50 17.17
CA GLU A 574 -18.03 14.31 16.28
C GLU A 574 -17.54 14.15 14.82
N PRO A 575 -18.45 14.02 13.84
CA PRO A 575 -18.06 13.83 12.46
C PRO A 575 -17.18 14.98 11.93
N SER A 576 -15.95 14.67 11.55
CA SER A 576 -14.97 15.60 10.98
C SER A 576 -14.00 14.86 10.05
N LEU A 577 -13.41 15.58 9.10
CA LEU A 577 -12.26 15.07 8.34
C LEU A 577 -10.93 15.60 8.90
N ASP A 578 -10.93 16.51 9.85
CA ASP A 578 -9.71 17.03 10.45
C ASP A 578 -9.11 16.02 11.45
N GLY A 579 -8.08 15.33 11.02
CA GLY A 579 -7.42 14.30 11.81
C GLY A 579 -6.71 14.80 13.07
N MET A 580 -6.65 16.10 13.31
CA MET A 580 -6.08 16.70 14.53
C MET A 580 -7.13 17.07 15.60
N GLU A 581 -8.42 16.90 15.34
CA GLU A 581 -9.47 17.28 16.32
C GLU A 581 -9.35 16.59 17.68
N TYR A 582 -8.88 15.32 17.70
CA TYR A 582 -8.60 14.61 18.96
C TYR A 582 -7.67 15.39 19.90
N MET A 583 -6.73 16.18 19.35
CA MET A 583 -5.78 16.95 20.14
C MET A 583 -6.46 18.11 20.88
N ARG A 584 -7.56 18.64 20.34
CA ARG A 584 -8.36 19.68 21.02
C ARG A 584 -8.96 19.19 22.33
N GLU A 585 -9.31 17.90 22.39
CA GLU A 585 -9.85 17.27 23.59
C GLU A 585 -8.73 16.78 24.52
N LEU A 586 -7.66 16.22 23.96
CA LEU A 586 -6.55 15.65 24.72
C LEU A 586 -5.70 16.75 25.37
N GLU A 587 -5.26 17.74 24.60
CA GLU A 587 -4.38 18.84 25.03
C GLU A 587 -4.60 20.08 24.15
N ARG A 588 -5.56 20.90 24.54
CA ARG A 588 -5.96 22.11 23.78
C ARG A 588 -4.84 23.11 23.58
N GLY A 589 -3.89 23.16 24.53
CA GLY A 589 -2.70 24.01 24.44
C GLY A 589 -1.82 23.65 23.28
N ASP A 590 -1.52 22.36 23.13
CA ASP A 590 -0.74 21.82 22.02
C ASP A 590 -1.48 22.04 20.68
N TYR A 591 -2.79 21.79 20.63
CA TYR A 591 -3.58 22.02 19.42
C TYR A 591 -3.45 23.45 18.90
N ASN A 592 -3.63 24.44 19.78
CA ASN A 592 -3.57 25.85 19.40
C ASN A 592 -2.15 26.27 18.96
N ALA A 593 -1.13 25.85 19.70
CA ALA A 593 0.26 26.17 19.41
C ALA A 593 0.75 25.54 18.12
N ILE A 594 0.41 24.27 17.87
CA ILE A 594 0.78 23.56 16.65
C ILE A 594 0.05 24.17 15.44
N ARG A 595 -1.23 24.52 15.56
CA ARG A 595 -1.96 25.25 14.52
C ARG A 595 -1.31 26.59 14.18
N TRP A 596 -0.92 27.34 15.22
CA TRP A 596 -0.19 28.57 15.00
C TRP A 596 1.12 28.34 14.23
N MET A 597 1.88 27.27 14.58
CA MET A 597 3.11 26.94 13.88
C MET A 597 2.88 26.56 12.40
N GLN A 598 1.84 25.80 12.11
CA GLN A 598 1.47 25.43 10.74
C GLN A 598 1.19 26.66 9.87
N GLU A 599 0.59 27.72 10.46
CA GLU A 599 0.20 28.93 9.75
C GLU A 599 1.33 29.97 9.64
N ASN A 600 2.20 30.04 10.64
CA ASN A 600 3.17 31.13 10.77
C ASN A 600 4.61 30.74 10.46
N ILE A 601 5.00 29.44 10.57
CA ILE A 601 6.37 29.00 10.34
C ILE A 601 6.51 28.44 8.93
N LYS A 602 7.31 29.12 8.11
CA LYS A 602 7.67 28.70 6.73
C LYS A 602 9.00 27.99 6.71
N GLY A 603 9.19 27.15 5.67
CA GLY A 603 10.41 26.36 5.52
C GLY A 603 10.48 25.22 6.55
N SER A 604 11.70 24.77 6.84
CA SER A 604 11.95 23.65 7.74
C SER A 604 13.04 24.01 8.77
N PRO A 605 12.80 25.04 9.64
CA PRO A 605 13.71 25.34 10.76
C PRO A 605 13.65 24.19 11.78
N VAL A 606 14.74 24.02 12.54
CA VAL A 606 14.79 22.98 13.58
C VAL A 606 14.03 23.44 14.83
N ILE A 607 13.27 22.50 15.43
CA ILE A 607 12.54 22.71 16.68
C ILE A 607 13.09 21.82 17.80
N LEU A 608 13.08 22.36 19.02
CA LEU A 608 13.26 21.57 20.24
C LEU A 608 11.87 21.23 20.79
N GLU A 609 11.59 19.94 20.98
CA GLU A 609 10.41 19.37 21.61
C GLU A 609 10.76 18.11 22.41
N THR A 610 9.80 17.55 23.14
CA THR A 610 10.01 16.33 23.95
C THR A 610 10.38 15.14 23.10
N SER A 611 11.43 14.41 23.50
CA SER A 611 11.82 13.09 23.02
C SER A 611 12.09 12.16 24.19
N GLU A 612 11.83 10.87 24.01
CA GLU A 612 12.02 9.82 25.01
C GLU A 612 12.87 8.68 24.42
N ASP A 613 13.73 8.06 25.23
CA ASP A 613 14.75 7.10 24.74
C ASP A 613 14.11 5.85 24.06
N ASP A 614 13.08 5.32 24.63
CA ASP A 614 12.42 4.12 24.09
C ASP A 614 11.08 4.44 23.39
N SER A 615 10.89 5.71 23.02
CA SER A 615 9.65 6.19 22.47
C SER A 615 9.38 5.57 21.09
N SER A 616 8.31 4.81 21.04
CA SER A 616 7.60 4.44 19.82
C SER A 616 6.12 4.55 20.12
N TYR A 617 5.36 5.06 19.17
CA TYR A 617 3.90 5.18 19.29
C TYR A 617 3.41 6.06 20.46
N SER A 618 4.31 6.86 21.07
CA SER A 618 3.98 7.81 22.14
C SER A 618 3.54 9.18 21.61
N TYR A 619 3.02 10.03 22.50
CA TYR A 619 2.66 11.42 22.18
C TYR A 619 3.88 12.35 22.06
N ALA A 620 5.07 11.91 22.46
CA ALA A 620 6.29 12.62 22.19
C ALA A 620 6.47 12.86 20.67
N CYS A 621 7.16 13.92 20.29
CA CYS A 621 7.33 14.35 18.89
C CYS A 621 6.04 14.79 18.19
N ARG A 622 5.02 15.17 18.96
CA ARG A 622 3.73 15.61 18.41
C ARG A 622 3.84 16.90 17.60
N VAL A 623 4.80 17.76 17.90
CA VAL A 623 4.98 19.01 17.18
C VAL A 623 5.56 18.75 15.80
N SER A 624 6.68 18.03 15.71
CA SER A 624 7.29 17.66 14.42
C SER A 624 6.37 16.78 13.60
N SER A 625 5.68 15.82 14.21
CA SER A 625 4.74 14.95 13.49
C SER A 625 3.58 15.72 12.86
N ASN A 626 3.02 16.69 13.56
CA ASN A 626 1.88 17.46 13.07
C ASN A 626 2.28 18.67 12.21
N THR A 627 3.56 19.06 12.19
CA THR A 627 4.03 20.21 11.41
C THR A 627 4.98 19.85 10.26
N GLY A 628 5.68 18.72 10.34
CA GLY A 628 6.79 18.37 9.45
C GLY A 628 8.04 19.24 9.66
N ILE A 629 8.11 19.99 10.76
CA ILE A 629 9.30 20.77 11.15
C ILE A 629 10.30 19.80 11.80
N PRO A 630 11.56 19.74 11.36
CA PRO A 630 12.54 18.83 11.94
C PRO A 630 12.77 19.07 13.44
N ALA A 631 12.62 18.03 14.25
CA ALA A 631 13.01 18.03 15.65
C ALA A 631 14.48 17.63 15.82
N VAL A 632 15.13 18.00 16.94
CA VAL A 632 16.49 17.55 17.25
C VAL A 632 16.56 16.04 17.20
N ILE A 633 15.58 15.36 17.82
CA ILE A 633 15.37 13.93 17.76
C ILE A 633 13.88 13.63 17.97
N GLY A 634 13.33 12.70 17.21
CA GLY A 634 11.95 12.23 17.32
C GLY A 634 11.83 10.89 18.03
N TRP A 635 11.04 9.95 17.45
CA TRP A 635 10.93 8.61 17.99
C TRP A 635 12.27 7.85 17.85
N ALA A 636 13.04 7.87 18.92
CA ALA A 636 14.40 7.36 18.97
C ALA A 636 14.52 5.89 18.50
N ARG A 637 13.56 5.05 18.87
CA ARG A 637 13.55 3.65 18.44
C ARG A 637 13.38 3.51 16.92
N HIS A 638 12.55 4.33 16.29
CA HIS A 638 12.39 4.34 14.83
C HIS A 638 13.64 4.84 14.13
N GLU A 639 14.27 5.90 14.63
CA GLU A 639 15.52 6.42 14.09
C GLU A 639 16.65 5.36 14.11
N ARG A 640 16.74 4.59 15.18
CA ARG A 640 17.66 3.45 15.27
C ARG A 640 17.31 2.35 14.26
N PHE A 641 16.02 2.02 14.09
CA PHE A 641 15.58 1.05 13.09
C PHE A 641 15.89 1.48 11.66
N TRP A 642 15.87 2.77 11.38
CA TRP A 642 16.24 3.33 10.08
C TRP A 642 17.75 3.59 9.95
N GLY A 643 18.58 3.23 10.99
CA GLY A 643 20.02 3.18 11.03
C GLY A 643 20.75 4.44 11.37
N ARG A 644 20.10 5.31 11.99
CA ARG A 644 20.82 6.35 12.69
C ARG A 644 21.72 5.71 13.75
N ASP A 645 22.91 6.25 13.90
CA ASP A 645 23.88 5.75 14.87
C ASP A 645 23.31 5.78 16.30
N HIS A 646 23.44 4.65 17.00
CA HIS A 646 22.84 4.45 18.32
C HIS A 646 23.36 5.43 19.36
N GLU A 647 24.68 5.74 19.32
CA GLU A 647 25.30 6.65 20.28
C GLU A 647 24.91 8.09 19.97
N GLU A 648 24.80 8.47 18.69
CA GLU A 648 24.33 9.80 18.31
C GLU A 648 22.86 10.01 18.71
N VAL A 649 21.98 9.02 18.49
CA VAL A 649 20.59 9.08 18.95
C VAL A 649 20.50 9.25 20.46
N LYS A 650 21.26 8.44 21.23
CA LYS A 650 21.29 8.52 22.70
C LYS A 650 21.82 9.88 23.17
N LYS A 651 22.86 10.39 22.52
CA LYS A 651 23.45 11.71 22.81
C LYS A 651 22.43 12.83 22.58
N ARG A 652 21.69 12.82 21.47
CA ARG A 652 20.65 13.83 21.19
C ARG A 652 19.55 13.84 22.22
N ILE A 653 19.10 12.68 22.70
CA ILE A 653 18.12 12.58 23.78
C ILE A 653 18.66 13.24 25.06
N GLY A 654 19.91 12.95 25.43
CA GLY A 654 20.58 13.58 26.57
C GLY A 654 20.73 15.09 26.42
N ASP A 655 21.13 15.55 25.24
CA ASP A 655 21.28 16.97 24.93
C ASP A 655 19.91 17.70 24.98
N VAL A 656 18.82 17.10 24.47
CA VAL A 656 17.45 17.65 24.60
C VAL A 656 17.04 17.80 26.07
N SER A 657 17.27 16.76 26.87
CA SER A 657 16.98 16.80 28.32
C SER A 657 17.81 17.91 29.01
N LEU A 658 19.08 18.02 28.68
CA LEU A 658 19.98 19.03 29.26
C LEU A 658 19.57 20.45 28.86
N ILE A 659 19.19 20.69 27.59
CA ILE A 659 18.70 22.01 27.17
C ILE A 659 17.49 22.43 27.99
N TYR A 660 16.56 21.54 28.31
CA TYR A 660 15.38 21.89 29.11
C TYR A 660 15.73 22.11 30.59
N SER A 661 16.56 21.25 31.19
CA SER A 661 16.75 21.21 32.66
C SER A 661 17.89 22.06 33.17
N THR A 662 18.97 22.31 32.39
CA THR A 662 20.14 23.06 32.89
C THR A 662 19.77 24.46 33.40
N GLY A 663 20.47 24.87 34.47
CA GLY A 663 20.40 26.25 34.96
C GLY A 663 21.33 27.21 34.22
N SER A 664 22.31 26.67 33.43
CA SER A 664 23.25 27.48 32.65
C SER A 664 22.63 27.87 31.30
N GLU A 665 22.57 29.17 31.08
CA GLU A 665 22.08 29.72 29.79
C GLU A 665 23.12 29.46 28.69
N GLU A 666 24.42 29.56 28.99
CA GLU A 666 25.51 29.34 28.04
C GLU A 666 25.50 27.90 27.54
N GLU A 667 25.35 26.93 28.44
CA GLU A 667 25.29 25.50 28.10
C GLU A 667 24.05 25.18 27.20
N ALA A 668 22.91 25.77 27.55
CA ALA A 668 21.70 25.60 26.72
C ALA A 668 21.86 26.20 25.32
N ILE A 669 22.47 27.39 25.21
CA ILE A 669 22.70 28.07 23.92
C ILE A 669 23.71 27.28 23.07
N GLU A 670 24.80 26.78 23.65
CA GLU A 670 25.77 25.96 22.92
C GLU A 670 25.11 24.74 22.25
N LEU A 671 24.28 24.03 22.98
CA LEU A 671 23.54 22.87 22.45
C LEU A 671 22.46 23.26 21.41
N ILE A 672 21.74 24.37 21.63
CA ILE A 672 20.78 24.93 20.70
C ILE A 672 21.46 25.29 19.36
N GLU A 673 22.64 25.97 19.43
CA GLU A 673 23.44 26.32 18.26
C GLU A 673 24.00 25.07 17.55
N LYS A 674 24.45 24.06 18.29
CA LYS A 674 24.96 22.78 17.78
C LYS A 674 23.96 22.09 16.85
N TYR A 675 22.69 22.10 17.20
CA TYR A 675 21.61 21.46 16.40
C TYR A 675 20.90 22.44 15.47
N ASN A 676 21.33 23.70 15.37
CA ASN A 676 20.68 24.78 14.62
C ASN A 676 19.19 24.95 15.01
N VAL A 677 18.86 24.76 16.29
CA VAL A 677 17.50 24.94 16.81
C VAL A 677 17.09 26.41 16.63
N THR A 678 15.96 26.61 15.97
CA THR A 678 15.38 27.94 15.74
C THR A 678 14.25 28.24 16.69
N TYR A 679 13.49 27.20 17.07
CA TYR A 679 12.36 27.32 17.96
C TYR A 679 12.44 26.34 19.11
N VAL A 680 12.09 26.81 20.32
CA VAL A 680 11.96 25.98 21.52
C VAL A 680 10.49 25.94 21.89
N TYR A 681 9.92 24.73 21.93
CA TYR A 681 8.54 24.48 22.33
C TYR A 681 8.49 24.04 23.79
N ILE A 682 7.63 24.66 24.60
CA ILE A 682 7.41 24.32 26.00
C ILE A 682 5.90 24.19 26.24
N GLY A 683 5.40 22.98 26.17
CA GLY A 683 4.01 22.61 26.47
C GLY A 683 3.87 21.88 27.81
N THR A 684 2.74 21.23 28.00
CA THR A 684 2.44 20.44 29.20
C THR A 684 3.39 19.25 29.30
N LEU A 685 3.65 18.55 28.19
CA LEU A 685 4.49 17.36 28.18
C LEU A 685 5.96 17.68 28.51
N GLU A 686 6.52 18.77 27.97
CA GLU A 686 7.88 19.20 28.29
C GLU A 686 8.04 19.46 29.80
N ARG A 687 7.06 20.11 30.43
CA ARG A 687 7.06 20.36 31.87
C ARG A 687 6.86 19.12 32.73
N GLN A 688 6.23 18.08 32.19
CA GLN A 688 6.04 16.79 32.88
C GLN A 688 7.26 15.89 32.80
N VAL A 689 7.92 15.85 31.63
CA VAL A 689 9.06 14.96 31.36
C VAL A 689 10.35 15.54 31.88
N TYR A 690 10.51 16.86 31.76
CA TYR A 690 11.73 17.55 32.18
C TYR A 690 11.45 18.51 33.34
N ASP A 691 12.43 18.70 34.21
CA ASP A 691 12.43 19.81 35.17
C ASP A 691 12.82 21.11 34.44
N VAL A 692 11.84 21.65 33.69
CA VAL A 692 12.11 22.76 32.75
C VAL A 692 12.47 24.03 33.49
N ASN A 693 13.72 24.46 33.34
CA ASN A 693 14.12 25.80 33.79
C ASN A 693 13.80 26.86 32.74
N THR A 694 12.68 27.58 32.92
CA THR A 694 12.20 28.57 31.95
C THR A 694 12.99 29.90 31.98
N LYS A 695 13.66 30.22 33.07
CA LYS A 695 14.35 31.51 33.24
C LYS A 695 15.33 31.84 32.13
N LYS A 696 16.07 30.86 31.63
CA LYS A 696 17.03 31.06 30.54
C LYS A 696 16.36 31.46 29.21
N PHE A 697 15.10 30.99 28.98
CA PHE A 697 14.34 31.34 27.76
C PHE A 697 13.67 32.71 27.87
N GLU A 698 13.62 33.33 29.07
CA GLU A 698 13.10 34.68 29.31
C GLU A 698 14.14 35.76 28.96
N ASN A 699 15.40 35.39 28.75
CA ASN A 699 16.43 36.33 28.36
C ASN A 699 16.20 36.88 26.95
N LYS A 700 15.69 38.09 26.86
CA LYS A 700 15.36 38.81 25.63
C LYS A 700 16.53 39.08 24.71
N ALA A 701 17.76 38.90 25.18
CA ALA A 701 18.94 39.03 24.33
C ALA A 701 19.00 37.87 23.31
N TYR A 702 18.60 36.66 23.71
CA TYR A 702 18.70 35.45 22.89
C TYR A 702 17.37 34.92 22.41
N PHE A 703 16.30 35.10 23.20
CA PHE A 703 15.00 34.50 22.91
C PHE A 703 13.88 35.55 22.75
N GLU A 704 12.94 35.24 21.89
CA GLU A 704 11.72 36.02 21.69
C GLU A 704 10.52 35.08 21.79
N PRO A 705 9.59 35.30 22.73
CA PRO A 705 8.34 34.56 22.75
C PRO A 705 7.51 34.97 21.52
N VAL A 706 7.28 34.02 20.62
CA VAL A 706 6.50 34.24 19.39
C VAL A 706 5.08 33.71 19.50
N TYR A 707 4.82 32.85 20.49
CA TYR A 707 3.49 32.36 20.87
C TYR A 707 3.45 32.16 22.38
N GLU A 708 2.40 32.67 23.02
CA GLU A 708 2.15 32.56 24.45
C GLU A 708 0.73 32.07 24.70
N GLY A 709 0.59 30.98 25.47
CA GLY A 709 -0.66 30.34 25.85
C GLY A 709 -0.41 29.25 26.89
N SER A 710 -1.18 28.15 26.86
CA SER A 710 -0.86 26.97 27.68
C SER A 710 0.49 26.33 27.28
N ALA A 711 0.83 26.44 26.00
CA ALA A 711 2.19 26.21 25.51
C ALA A 711 2.85 27.54 25.15
N THR A 712 4.16 27.62 25.24
CA THR A 712 4.97 28.77 24.83
C THR A 712 5.96 28.36 23.76
N ILE A 713 6.11 29.19 22.73
CA ILE A 713 7.11 28.98 21.68
C ILE A 713 8.09 30.16 21.70
N TYR A 714 9.36 29.84 21.94
CA TYR A 714 10.45 30.81 21.89
C TYR A 714 11.18 30.67 20.55
N LYS A 715 11.50 31.81 19.95
CA LYS A 715 12.36 31.87 18.76
C LYS A 715 13.75 32.35 19.17
N LEU A 716 14.79 31.62 18.73
CA LEU A 716 16.16 32.06 18.92
C LEU A 716 16.44 33.27 18.02
N LYS A 717 16.95 34.36 18.62
CA LYS A 717 17.43 35.52 17.88
C LYS A 717 18.78 35.22 17.27
N LYS A 718 18.98 35.59 16.03
CA LYS A 718 20.32 35.56 15.43
C LYS A 718 21.23 36.48 16.22
N LYS A 719 22.43 36.00 16.60
CA LYS A 719 23.47 36.87 17.16
C LYS A 719 23.66 38.07 16.22
N PRO A 720 23.70 39.31 16.75
CA PRO A 720 23.87 40.50 15.93
C PRO A 720 25.16 40.50 15.12
#